data_bf4ef0480fdf93fc4decc49750b4c80f
#
_entry.id   bf4ef0480fdf93fc4decc49750b4c80f
#
_cell.length_a   1.000
_cell.length_b   1.000
_cell.length_c   1.000
_cell.angle_alpha   90.00
_cell.angle_beta   90.00
_cell.angle_gamma   90.00
#
_symmetry.space_group_name_H-M   'P 1'
#
loop_
_entity.id
_entity.type
_entity.pdbx_description
1 polymer ?
#
loop_
_entity_poly.entity_id
_entity_poly.type
_entity_poly.pdbx_seq_one_letter_code
_entity_poly.pdbx_strand_id
1 'polypeptide(L)'
;MTSTTQRLFALLGTLVLLPHIVAAQSLTGVIIGSVRDAQGGVLAGAVVRVTSPALIGRELKTVTTDKGQLRFPALPPGSYSLDIQMTGFAAYHEDDILISAGATIERSAVLHLAGIAESVTVQGAGSRIEARSSGLETRFGSDDLRAIPTGRFSMFDLVKTAPGISPTSPASGTTANLSVTSVSALGSGVNENQFLIDGTNFTCPCSGVARSEPGIDFIQEVQIQSIGASAEYGNLQGAVINVITRQGSETFQYDASYYGQSSALTSQPVVLPVAAGGQPTSGYVRGQYRDFTTNLGGPAVRDRLWVFGGYQYLRDYDSQPGVDPRFPRTYEQDKGFGKLTWRLAPGMQLMQSVHVEAWVNPPPPTIAMPFEATTRNHATVPAITFGHLTHTTSPNTVWDARVGRFVVDEERPTSTGDLTTASHFDRATGVTTGAPQTFGERNYFRTTAKATITHYQTGLFSADHQWKLGGSFERGEHRHGTVIPTGVRFVDNGGRPFQSIARDPFPDGGLSNTISLFASDAVTTGERVTINLGVRYDHSRAVSQDLHTLDLRGRDTDAIIPGLGTLYTWNTLSPRVGVTAKMSSDGRTMLRASYGRFTQGVLTGEFGSFHTGVSPITTMAFDVATGGYTTLVSVVDPKTQLRLDSDIRAPHSDEYSIGVDRELGRDLAVAVAYVHKDGTDFIGWTEVGGQYREETRTLPDGGALPVLVLANSPSARRFLLTNPEGYSLAYNGLVATLEKRISSGWRAFGSYSYSRASGLQVSSGTSAAGEQLSTLTSSGVFGQDPNDLHNARGRLASDRPHMLRVMSSLDLPGTGVVIAANFRYFSGKPWAASTQVTLPQGDRRILLEAPGSRRLSSPSLLDVRLSRALRFGRTDRIELLMDVLNLLNDTAEEALATDNFFSATFGQPTVFMNPRRVMLAARLNVGR
;
A
#
# COMPACT_ATOMS: atom_id res chain seq x y z
N MET A 1 -2.43 33.06 -1.67
CA MET A 1 -2.01 31.87 -2.44
C MET A 1 -0.51 31.90 -2.56
N THR A 2 0.17 30.90 -2.01
CA THR A 2 1.63 30.84 -2.02
C THR A 2 2.14 30.53 -3.43
N SER A 3 3.38 30.87 -3.77
CA SER A 3 4.01 30.60 -5.09
C SER A 3 3.93 29.11 -5.50
N THR A 4 3.83 28.21 -4.54
CA THR A 4 3.70 26.77 -4.72
C THR A 4 2.35 26.39 -5.35
N THR A 5 1.25 27.01 -4.91
CA THR A 5 -0.09 26.74 -5.45
C THR A 5 -0.22 27.20 -6.91
N GLN A 6 0.40 28.31 -7.27
CA GLN A 6 0.43 28.80 -8.66
C GLN A 6 1.25 27.87 -9.57
N ARG A 7 2.36 27.32 -9.08
CA ARG A 7 3.17 26.34 -9.81
C ARG A 7 2.44 25.01 -10.02
N LEU A 8 1.67 24.56 -9.03
CA LEU A 8 0.83 23.36 -9.15
C LEU A 8 -0.24 23.51 -10.26
N PHE A 9 -0.94 24.64 -10.30
CA PHE A 9 -1.95 24.90 -11.33
C PHE A 9 -1.34 25.07 -12.74
N ALA A 10 -0.16 25.68 -12.85
CA ALA A 10 0.54 25.80 -14.12
C ALA A 10 1.04 24.44 -14.65
N LEU A 11 1.52 23.55 -13.75
CA LEU A 11 1.92 22.18 -14.10
C LEU A 11 0.73 21.30 -14.51
N LEU A 12 -0.41 21.43 -13.82
CA LEU A 12 -1.65 20.74 -14.22
C LEU A 12 -2.07 21.12 -15.65
N GLY A 13 -1.97 22.40 -16.02
CA GLY A 13 -2.31 22.88 -17.35
C GLY A 13 -1.37 22.38 -18.47
N THR A 14 -0.08 22.25 -18.19
CA THR A 14 0.92 21.83 -19.18
C THR A 14 1.03 20.31 -19.35
N LEU A 15 0.84 19.53 -18.28
CA LEU A 15 0.94 18.06 -18.35
C LEU A 15 -0.25 17.37 -19.03
N VAL A 16 -1.42 18.02 -19.05
CA VAL A 16 -2.63 17.50 -19.74
C VAL A 16 -2.50 17.51 -21.27
N LEU A 17 -1.55 18.25 -21.83
CA LEU A 17 -1.42 18.50 -23.27
C LEU A 17 -0.44 17.57 -24.01
N LEU A 18 0.25 16.64 -23.35
CA LEU A 18 1.21 15.74 -24.01
C LEU A 18 0.56 14.42 -24.45
N PRO A 19 0.42 14.14 -25.75
CA PRO A 19 -0.09 12.85 -26.24
C PRO A 19 0.99 11.77 -26.11
N HIS A 20 0.71 10.73 -25.30
CA HIS A 20 1.52 9.51 -25.27
C HIS A 20 0.67 8.36 -25.81
N ILE A 21 1.16 7.65 -26.81
CA ILE A 21 0.46 6.48 -27.39
C ILE A 21 1.05 5.24 -26.75
N VAL A 22 0.26 4.43 -26.06
CA VAL A 22 0.66 3.09 -25.59
C VAL A 22 -0.49 2.27 -24.95
N ALA A 23 -0.27 1.01 -24.73
CA ALA A 23 -1.15 -0.14 -24.52
C ALA A 23 -1.29 -0.70 -23.08
N ALA A 24 -2.46 -1.22 -22.60
CA ALA A 24 -2.74 -1.41 -21.21
C ALA A 24 -3.68 -2.44 -20.59
N GLN A 25 -4.21 -2.16 -19.38
CA GLN A 25 -5.08 -3.00 -18.53
C GLN A 25 -6.53 -2.55 -18.50
N SER A 26 -7.49 -3.48 -18.15
CA SER A 26 -8.90 -3.12 -18.00
C SER A 26 -9.20 -2.51 -16.63
N LEU A 27 -9.55 -1.23 -16.59
CA LEU A 27 -10.19 -0.55 -15.45
C LEU A 27 -11.71 -0.69 -15.51
N THR A 28 -12.19 -1.57 -16.35
CA THR A 28 -13.59 -1.76 -16.69
C THR A 28 -14.03 -3.15 -16.30
N GLY A 29 -15.30 -3.31 -15.95
CA GLY A 29 -15.94 -4.60 -15.77
C GLY A 29 -16.66 -5.09 -17.00
N VAL A 30 -17.31 -6.25 -16.89
CA VAL A 30 -18.03 -6.92 -17.97
C VAL A 30 -19.37 -7.43 -17.44
N ILE A 31 -20.46 -7.23 -18.20
CA ILE A 31 -21.70 -7.98 -18.02
C ILE A 31 -21.76 -9.06 -19.09
N ILE A 32 -21.98 -10.29 -18.66
CA ILE A 32 -22.28 -11.44 -19.52
C ILE A 32 -23.59 -12.06 -19.09
N GLY A 33 -24.24 -12.80 -19.98
CA GLY A 33 -25.43 -13.50 -19.55
C GLY A 33 -26.12 -14.30 -20.65
N SER A 34 -27.25 -14.89 -20.28
CA SER A 34 -28.14 -15.61 -21.21
C SER A 34 -29.60 -15.17 -21.04
N VAL A 35 -30.33 -15.16 -22.16
CA VAL A 35 -31.75 -14.86 -22.18
C VAL A 35 -32.49 -16.12 -22.62
N ARG A 36 -33.45 -16.55 -21.80
CA ARG A 36 -34.23 -17.78 -22.00
C ARG A 36 -35.71 -17.48 -21.82
N ASP A 37 -36.56 -18.33 -22.39
CA ASP A 37 -37.98 -18.35 -22.07
C ASP A 37 -38.26 -19.14 -20.77
N ALA A 38 -39.51 -19.12 -20.30
CA ALA A 38 -39.94 -19.81 -19.10
C ALA A 38 -39.82 -21.35 -19.18
N GLN A 39 -39.65 -21.90 -20.37
CA GLN A 39 -39.43 -23.32 -20.63
C GLN A 39 -37.97 -23.71 -20.73
N GLY A 40 -37.04 -22.71 -20.61
CA GLY A 40 -35.60 -22.88 -20.70
C GLY A 40 -35.06 -22.79 -22.14
N GLY A 41 -35.89 -22.52 -23.12
CA GLY A 41 -35.48 -22.28 -24.51
C GLY A 41 -34.65 -21.00 -24.65
N VAL A 42 -33.59 -20.99 -25.42
CA VAL A 42 -32.75 -19.83 -25.66
C VAL A 42 -33.44 -18.81 -26.58
N LEU A 43 -33.35 -17.52 -26.26
CA LEU A 43 -33.95 -16.45 -27.04
C LEU A 43 -32.87 -15.66 -27.80
N ALA A 44 -32.75 -15.97 -29.10
CA ALA A 44 -31.87 -15.29 -30.05
C ALA A 44 -32.52 -13.99 -30.55
N GLY A 45 -31.71 -12.92 -30.74
CA GLY A 45 -32.17 -11.65 -31.28
C GLY A 45 -32.93 -10.74 -30.31
N ALA A 46 -32.98 -11.06 -29.02
CA ALA A 46 -33.52 -10.16 -28.01
C ALA A 46 -32.64 -8.90 -27.92
N VAL A 47 -33.26 -7.71 -27.93
CA VAL A 47 -32.56 -6.44 -27.77
C VAL A 47 -32.24 -6.22 -26.29
N VAL A 48 -30.97 -6.06 -25.99
CA VAL A 48 -30.47 -5.83 -24.63
C VAL A 48 -29.87 -4.44 -24.54
N ARG A 49 -30.25 -3.67 -23.54
CA ARG A 49 -29.76 -2.33 -23.27
C ARG A 49 -29.25 -2.26 -21.84
N VAL A 50 -28.07 -1.66 -21.65
CA VAL A 50 -27.57 -1.26 -20.33
C VAL A 50 -27.49 0.26 -20.26
N THR A 51 -27.92 0.82 -19.14
CA THR A 51 -27.86 2.26 -18.88
C THR A 51 -27.10 2.54 -17.59
N SER A 52 -26.31 3.62 -17.55
CA SER A 52 -25.58 4.06 -16.37
C SER A 52 -25.13 5.51 -16.49
N PRO A 53 -25.10 6.28 -15.37
CA PRO A 53 -24.43 7.58 -15.32
C PRO A 53 -22.91 7.48 -15.58
N ALA A 54 -22.30 6.31 -15.42
CA ALA A 54 -20.86 6.08 -15.67
C ALA A 54 -20.53 5.93 -17.17
N LEU A 55 -21.54 5.82 -18.06
CA LEU A 55 -21.34 5.68 -19.49
C LEU A 55 -21.42 7.02 -20.21
N ILE A 56 -20.47 7.31 -21.10
CA ILE A 56 -20.57 8.43 -22.04
C ILE A 56 -21.69 8.11 -23.05
N GLY A 57 -22.75 8.97 -23.08
CA GLY A 57 -23.96 8.73 -23.86
C GLY A 57 -25.00 7.88 -23.10
N ARG A 58 -24.77 7.57 -21.85
CA ARG A 58 -25.67 6.93 -20.87
C ARG A 58 -26.15 5.52 -21.20
N GLU A 59 -26.05 5.03 -22.42
CA GLU A 59 -26.52 3.69 -22.79
C GLU A 59 -25.58 2.95 -23.76
N LEU A 60 -25.61 1.62 -23.66
CA LEU A 60 -25.06 0.70 -24.64
C LEU A 60 -26.11 -0.34 -25.01
N LYS A 61 -26.12 -0.78 -26.28
CA LYS A 61 -27.07 -1.77 -26.81
C LYS A 61 -26.37 -2.92 -27.49
N THR A 62 -26.91 -4.12 -27.32
CA THR A 62 -26.51 -5.32 -28.04
C THR A 62 -27.74 -6.18 -28.36
N VAL A 63 -27.55 -7.24 -29.12
CA VAL A 63 -28.59 -8.27 -29.34
C VAL A 63 -28.05 -9.62 -28.89
N THR A 64 -28.92 -10.51 -28.40
CA THR A 64 -28.50 -11.85 -28.01
C THR A 64 -28.09 -12.69 -29.23
N THR A 65 -27.04 -13.50 -29.02
CA THR A 65 -26.56 -14.45 -30.07
C THR A 65 -27.54 -15.58 -30.31
N ASP A 66 -27.28 -16.44 -31.31
CA ASP A 66 -28.07 -17.64 -31.61
C ASP A 66 -28.17 -18.60 -30.41
N LYS A 67 -27.25 -18.50 -29.45
CA LYS A 67 -27.29 -19.24 -28.17
C LYS A 67 -27.97 -18.47 -27.03
N GLY A 68 -28.64 -17.33 -27.33
CA GLY A 68 -29.28 -16.47 -26.33
C GLY A 68 -28.32 -15.72 -25.45
N GLN A 69 -27.03 -15.63 -25.78
CA GLN A 69 -26.01 -15.00 -24.94
C GLN A 69 -25.95 -13.49 -25.20
N LEU A 70 -25.72 -12.73 -24.12
CA LEU A 70 -25.43 -11.30 -24.14
C LEU A 70 -24.07 -11.00 -23.58
N ARG A 71 -23.44 -9.90 -24.04
CA ARG A 71 -22.16 -9.42 -23.51
C ARG A 71 -22.01 -7.91 -23.69
N PHE A 72 -21.60 -7.25 -22.59
CA PHE A 72 -21.16 -5.85 -22.58
C PHE A 72 -19.76 -5.81 -21.99
N PRO A 73 -18.71 -5.75 -22.79
CA PRO A 73 -17.34 -5.60 -22.33
C PRO A 73 -17.03 -4.13 -22.00
N ALA A 74 -15.94 -3.91 -21.29
CA ALA A 74 -15.35 -2.58 -21.03
C ALA A 74 -16.30 -1.56 -20.38
N LEU A 75 -17.09 -1.99 -19.40
CA LEU A 75 -17.99 -1.13 -18.64
C LEU A 75 -17.25 -0.40 -17.52
N PRO A 76 -17.24 0.94 -17.46
CA PRO A 76 -16.70 1.68 -16.32
C PRO A 76 -17.33 1.26 -14.97
N PRO A 77 -16.62 1.35 -13.85
CA PRO A 77 -17.18 1.11 -12.53
C PRO A 77 -18.38 2.03 -12.23
N GLY A 78 -19.46 1.45 -11.73
CA GLY A 78 -20.68 2.19 -11.44
C GLY A 78 -21.92 1.30 -11.28
N SER A 79 -23.08 1.91 -11.02
CA SER A 79 -24.36 1.22 -10.99
C SER A 79 -25.03 1.27 -12.36
N TYR A 80 -25.59 0.14 -12.78
CA TYR A 80 -26.17 -0.09 -14.09
C TYR A 80 -27.60 -0.61 -13.97
N SER A 81 -28.44 -0.28 -14.97
CA SER A 81 -29.72 -0.92 -15.21
C SER A 81 -29.66 -1.73 -16.51
N LEU A 82 -30.31 -2.89 -16.51
CA LEU A 82 -30.36 -3.83 -17.63
C LEU A 82 -31.82 -3.97 -18.10
N ASP A 83 -32.08 -3.60 -19.36
CA ASP A 83 -33.36 -3.79 -20.04
C ASP A 83 -33.24 -4.81 -21.14
N ILE A 84 -34.20 -5.78 -21.22
CA ILE A 84 -34.23 -6.77 -22.29
C ILE A 84 -35.62 -6.78 -22.91
N GLN A 85 -35.69 -6.67 -24.22
CA GLN A 85 -36.93 -6.63 -24.98
C GLN A 85 -36.87 -7.62 -26.15
N MET A 86 -37.99 -8.35 -26.33
CA MET A 86 -38.18 -9.25 -27.46
C MET A 86 -39.66 -9.26 -27.85
N THR A 87 -39.91 -9.24 -29.14
CA THR A 87 -41.30 -9.28 -29.67
C THR A 87 -42.04 -10.53 -29.22
N GLY A 88 -43.21 -10.37 -28.62
CA GLY A 88 -44.00 -11.49 -28.07
C GLY A 88 -43.71 -11.84 -26.63
N PHE A 89 -42.71 -11.18 -25.98
CA PHE A 89 -42.37 -11.39 -24.59
C PHE A 89 -42.57 -10.11 -23.76
N ALA A 90 -42.84 -10.27 -22.46
CA ALA A 90 -42.85 -9.16 -21.50
C ALA A 90 -41.44 -8.61 -21.34
N ALA A 91 -41.29 -7.29 -21.25
CA ALA A 91 -40.02 -6.64 -21.05
C ALA A 91 -39.40 -7.02 -19.70
N TYR A 92 -38.11 -7.32 -19.66
CA TYR A 92 -37.35 -7.55 -18.43
C TYR A 92 -36.59 -6.27 -18.06
N HIS A 93 -36.61 -5.92 -16.79
CA HIS A 93 -35.88 -4.77 -16.25
C HIS A 93 -35.22 -5.16 -14.91
N GLU A 94 -33.92 -4.87 -14.75
CA GLU A 94 -33.14 -5.05 -13.51
C GLU A 94 -32.32 -3.80 -13.23
N ASP A 95 -32.48 -3.22 -12.03
CA ASP A 95 -31.71 -2.07 -11.54
C ASP A 95 -30.61 -2.51 -10.57
N ASP A 96 -29.74 -1.55 -10.20
CA ASP A 96 -28.72 -1.67 -9.17
C ASP A 96 -27.67 -2.78 -9.42
N ILE A 97 -27.35 -3.02 -10.68
CA ILE A 97 -26.23 -3.90 -11.05
C ILE A 97 -24.93 -3.14 -10.82
N LEU A 98 -24.22 -3.44 -9.73
CA LEU A 98 -22.94 -2.81 -9.43
C LEU A 98 -21.83 -3.46 -10.23
N ILE A 99 -21.18 -2.66 -11.06
CA ILE A 99 -20.01 -3.05 -11.85
C ILE A 99 -18.78 -2.41 -11.21
N SER A 100 -17.80 -3.24 -10.86
CA SER A 100 -16.48 -2.83 -10.38
C SER A 100 -15.43 -3.10 -11.45
N ALA A 101 -14.28 -2.43 -11.37
CA ALA A 101 -13.18 -2.66 -12.28
C ALA A 101 -12.69 -4.13 -12.23
N GLY A 102 -12.43 -4.72 -13.38
CA GLY A 102 -12.02 -6.13 -13.50
C GLY A 102 -13.11 -7.16 -13.23
N ALA A 103 -14.28 -6.77 -12.72
CA ALA A 103 -15.36 -7.70 -12.39
C ALA A 103 -16.07 -8.25 -13.64
N THR A 104 -16.43 -9.53 -13.60
CA THR A 104 -17.34 -10.15 -14.59
C THR A 104 -18.63 -10.54 -13.89
N ILE A 105 -19.70 -9.82 -14.19
CA ILE A 105 -21.02 -10.05 -13.62
C ILE A 105 -21.84 -10.90 -14.58
N GLU A 106 -22.31 -12.05 -14.10
CA GLU A 106 -23.17 -12.95 -14.89
C GLU A 106 -24.65 -12.70 -14.58
N ARG A 107 -25.49 -12.56 -15.63
CA ARG A 107 -26.94 -12.40 -15.52
C ARG A 107 -27.69 -13.37 -16.42
N SER A 108 -28.58 -14.14 -15.84
CA SER A 108 -29.50 -15.02 -16.57
C SER A 108 -30.91 -14.42 -16.46
N ALA A 109 -31.45 -13.98 -17.58
CA ALA A 109 -32.80 -13.41 -17.67
C ALA A 109 -33.79 -14.43 -18.23
N VAL A 110 -34.93 -14.60 -17.57
CA VAL A 110 -36.04 -15.43 -18.05
C VAL A 110 -37.16 -14.49 -18.49
N LEU A 111 -37.49 -14.53 -19.79
CA LEU A 111 -38.61 -13.77 -20.34
C LEU A 111 -39.88 -14.63 -20.35
N HIS A 112 -40.98 -14.02 -19.92
CA HIS A 112 -42.32 -14.60 -20.00
C HIS A 112 -43.08 -14.12 -21.25
N LEU A 113 -43.92 -14.94 -21.82
CA LEU A 113 -44.76 -14.51 -22.95
C LEU A 113 -45.58 -13.29 -22.58
N ALA A 114 -45.70 -12.35 -23.51
CA ALA A 114 -46.50 -11.15 -23.34
C ALA A 114 -47.96 -11.56 -23.12
N GLY A 115 -48.43 -11.34 -21.87
CA GLY A 115 -49.83 -11.50 -21.46
C GLY A 115 -50.40 -10.14 -21.05
N ILE A 116 -51.35 -10.14 -20.11
CA ILE A 116 -51.97 -8.91 -19.57
C ILE A 116 -50.97 -8.05 -18.76
N ALA A 117 -49.79 -8.58 -18.40
CA ALA A 117 -48.72 -7.87 -17.67
C ALA A 117 -47.71 -7.25 -18.65
N GLU A 118 -47.58 -5.94 -18.68
CA GLU A 118 -46.73 -5.21 -19.63
C GLU A 118 -45.21 -5.29 -19.37
N SER A 119 -44.78 -5.58 -18.16
CA SER A 119 -43.34 -5.69 -17.80
C SER A 119 -43.08 -6.54 -16.55
N VAL A 120 -41.90 -7.17 -16.46
CA VAL A 120 -41.39 -7.86 -15.26
C VAL A 120 -40.23 -7.06 -14.72
N THR A 121 -40.40 -6.40 -13.58
CA THR A 121 -39.34 -5.69 -12.89
C THR A 121 -38.75 -6.63 -11.84
N VAL A 122 -37.46 -6.90 -11.98
CA VAL A 122 -36.67 -7.67 -11.01
C VAL A 122 -35.83 -6.71 -10.18
N GLN A 123 -36.19 -6.48 -8.94
CA GLN A 123 -35.36 -5.65 -8.04
C GLN A 123 -34.23 -6.48 -7.44
N GLY A 124 -32.99 -6.10 -7.77
CA GLY A 124 -31.76 -6.51 -7.06
C GLY A 124 -31.52 -8.03 -6.90
N ALA A 125 -32.00 -8.87 -7.83
CA ALA A 125 -32.03 -10.32 -7.64
C ALA A 125 -30.75 -11.07 -8.09
N GLY A 126 -29.76 -10.39 -8.65
CA GLY A 126 -28.57 -11.04 -9.16
C GLY A 126 -27.55 -11.40 -8.07
N SER A 127 -26.97 -12.62 -8.17
CA SER A 127 -25.85 -13.02 -7.29
C SER A 127 -24.69 -12.05 -7.38
N ARG A 128 -24.09 -11.71 -6.23
CA ARG A 128 -22.85 -10.93 -6.13
C ARG A 128 -21.61 -11.79 -6.08
N ILE A 129 -21.77 -13.09 -5.89
CA ILE A 129 -20.64 -14.01 -5.92
C ILE A 129 -20.07 -13.96 -7.33
N GLU A 130 -18.87 -13.44 -7.46
CA GLU A 130 -18.18 -13.39 -8.74
C GLU A 130 -17.81 -14.82 -9.17
N ALA A 131 -18.57 -15.35 -10.12
CA ALA A 131 -18.51 -16.75 -10.50
C ALA A 131 -17.17 -17.15 -11.17
N ARG A 132 -16.38 -16.19 -11.61
CA ARG A 132 -15.15 -16.44 -12.38
C ARG A 132 -13.85 -16.10 -11.65
N SER A 133 -13.91 -15.40 -10.51
CA SER A 133 -12.73 -15.14 -9.70
C SER A 133 -12.50 -16.28 -8.69
N SER A 134 -11.31 -16.85 -8.68
CA SER A 134 -10.90 -17.87 -7.69
C SER A 134 -10.21 -17.28 -6.47
N GLY A 135 -9.98 -15.95 -6.46
CA GLY A 135 -9.27 -15.26 -5.39
C GLY A 135 -10.16 -14.59 -4.35
N LEU A 136 -9.54 -14.07 -3.29
CA LEU A 136 -10.16 -13.19 -2.31
C LEU A 136 -9.87 -11.74 -2.67
N GLU A 137 -10.92 -11.02 -3.02
CA GLU A 137 -10.88 -9.60 -3.34
C GLU A 137 -11.83 -8.82 -2.45
N THR A 138 -11.39 -7.67 -1.97
CA THR A 138 -12.20 -6.72 -1.21
C THR A 138 -12.29 -5.42 -1.99
N ARG A 139 -13.49 -4.88 -2.12
CA ARG A 139 -13.77 -3.64 -2.84
C ARG A 139 -14.50 -2.67 -1.95
N PHE A 140 -14.00 -1.43 -1.90
CA PHE A 140 -14.65 -0.32 -1.23
C PHE A 140 -15.05 0.71 -2.28
N GLY A 141 -16.33 0.82 -2.53
CA GLY A 141 -16.89 1.80 -3.46
C GLY A 141 -17.01 3.19 -2.84
N SER A 142 -17.39 4.19 -3.64
CA SER A 142 -17.55 5.58 -3.20
C SER A 142 -18.52 5.75 -2.02
N ASP A 143 -19.54 4.89 -1.90
CA ASP A 143 -20.49 4.94 -0.80
C ASP A 143 -19.89 4.41 0.50
N ASP A 144 -19.01 3.39 0.43
CA ASP A 144 -18.28 2.88 1.58
C ASP A 144 -17.27 3.93 2.08
N LEU A 145 -16.52 4.53 1.15
CA LEU A 145 -15.56 5.60 1.43
C LEU A 145 -16.19 6.80 2.14
N ARG A 146 -17.44 7.09 1.83
CA ARG A 146 -18.20 8.20 2.43
C ARG A 146 -18.84 7.86 3.75
N ALA A 147 -19.35 6.64 3.89
CA ALA A 147 -20.08 6.20 5.08
C ALA A 147 -19.17 5.81 6.23
N ILE A 148 -18.05 5.12 5.95
CA ILE A 148 -17.16 4.59 6.98
C ILE A 148 -16.42 5.73 7.70
N PRO A 149 -16.53 5.84 9.05
CA PRO A 149 -15.71 6.77 9.79
C PRO A 149 -14.24 6.33 9.71
N THR A 150 -13.39 7.22 9.19
CA THR A 150 -11.94 7.04 9.13
C THR A 150 -11.26 8.30 9.66
N GLY A 151 -10.01 8.18 10.07
CA GLY A 151 -9.21 9.34 10.49
C GLY A 151 -8.96 10.36 9.38
N ARG A 152 -9.27 10.02 8.12
CA ARG A 152 -9.03 10.79 6.89
C ARG A 152 -7.59 11.23 6.65
N PHE A 153 -6.64 10.63 7.37
CA PHE A 153 -5.23 10.91 7.15
C PHE A 153 -4.71 10.32 5.86
N SER A 154 -5.18 9.12 5.57
CA SER A 154 -4.71 8.31 4.47
C SER A 154 -5.80 7.37 3.97
N MET A 155 -5.85 7.10 2.68
CA MET A 155 -6.69 6.04 2.13
C MET A 155 -6.31 4.66 2.69
N PHE A 156 -5.09 4.50 3.18
CA PHE A 156 -4.62 3.24 3.76
C PHE A 156 -5.28 2.88 5.09
N ASP A 157 -5.90 3.83 5.77
CA ASP A 157 -6.75 3.52 6.93
C ASP A 157 -7.91 2.60 6.53
N LEU A 158 -8.40 2.75 5.30
CA LEU A 158 -9.40 1.85 4.73
C LEU A 158 -8.78 0.50 4.33
N VAL A 159 -7.61 0.51 3.69
CA VAL A 159 -6.90 -0.73 3.31
C VAL A 159 -6.65 -1.62 4.53
N LYS A 160 -6.32 -1.04 5.69
CA LYS A 160 -6.16 -1.76 6.96
C LYS A 160 -7.44 -2.47 7.43
N THR A 161 -8.61 -2.15 6.86
CA THR A 161 -9.87 -2.81 7.21
C THR A 161 -10.18 -4.05 6.37
N ALA A 162 -9.41 -4.30 5.29
CA ALA A 162 -9.62 -5.45 4.43
C ALA A 162 -9.22 -6.78 5.11
N PRO A 163 -9.90 -7.90 4.81
CA PRO A 163 -9.55 -9.23 5.29
C PRO A 163 -8.14 -9.64 4.88
N GLY A 164 -7.42 -10.34 5.75
CA GLY A 164 -6.07 -10.82 5.48
C GLY A 164 -4.98 -9.73 5.49
N ILE A 165 -5.34 -8.46 5.69
CA ILE A 165 -4.39 -7.36 5.81
C ILE A 165 -4.06 -7.12 7.29
N SER A 166 -2.78 -7.21 7.66
CA SER A 166 -2.30 -6.93 9.01
C SER A 166 -1.62 -5.55 9.05
N PRO A 167 -2.08 -4.62 9.92
CA PRO A 167 -1.38 -3.36 10.11
C PRO A 167 -0.09 -3.60 10.90
N THR A 168 1.03 -3.14 10.36
CA THR A 168 2.35 -3.20 11.00
C THR A 168 2.76 -1.87 11.63
N SER A 169 2.18 -0.76 11.17
CA SER A 169 2.25 0.57 11.82
C SER A 169 1.07 0.79 12.76
N PRO A 170 1.08 1.82 13.61
CA PRO A 170 -0.04 2.13 14.48
C PRO A 170 -1.38 2.14 13.75
N ALA A 171 -2.36 1.45 14.31
CA ALA A 171 -3.68 1.29 13.70
C ALA A 171 -4.53 2.58 13.77
N SER A 172 -4.06 3.61 14.41
CA SER A 172 -4.81 4.81 14.79
C SER A 172 -4.61 6.02 13.87
N GLY A 173 -4.07 5.84 12.67
CA GLY A 173 -3.96 6.94 11.68
C GLY A 173 -3.07 8.11 12.13
N THR A 174 -2.06 7.86 12.97
CA THR A 174 -1.22 8.91 13.55
C THR A 174 -0.08 9.38 12.67
N THR A 175 0.15 8.73 11.59
CA THR A 175 1.30 9.02 10.76
C THR A 175 0.87 9.32 9.35
N ALA A 176 0.56 10.53 9.10
CA ALA A 176 0.62 11.09 7.77
C ALA A 176 2.11 11.17 7.36
N ASN A 177 2.72 10.04 7.14
CA ASN A 177 4.06 9.96 6.57
C ASN A 177 3.93 9.19 5.27
N LEU A 178 4.37 9.74 4.17
CA LEU A 178 4.35 9.14 2.84
C LEU A 178 5.07 7.78 2.72
N SER A 179 5.79 7.37 3.76
CA SER A 179 6.38 6.04 3.86
C SER A 179 5.49 5.01 4.57
N VAL A 180 4.22 5.32 4.84
CA VAL A 180 3.43 4.65 5.89
C VAL A 180 2.33 3.77 5.37
N THR A 181 2.51 3.15 4.28
CA THR A 181 1.70 1.98 3.95
C THR A 181 2.25 0.72 4.58
N SER A 182 2.39 0.76 5.89
CA SER A 182 2.88 -0.40 6.63
C SER A 182 1.75 -1.40 6.82
N VAL A 183 1.40 -2.08 5.74
CA VAL A 183 0.46 -3.20 5.75
C VAL A 183 1.14 -4.45 5.24
N SER A 184 0.85 -5.57 5.88
CA SER A 184 1.27 -6.91 5.47
C SER A 184 0.04 -7.65 4.98
N ALA A 185 0.11 -8.23 3.81
CA ALA A 185 -0.94 -9.10 3.29
C ALA A 185 -0.54 -10.56 3.49
N LEU A 186 -1.33 -11.33 4.26
CA LEU A 186 -1.11 -12.77 4.46
C LEU A 186 0.34 -13.09 4.89
N GLY A 187 0.85 -12.36 5.87
CA GLY A 187 2.18 -12.56 6.41
C GLY A 187 3.34 -11.98 5.59
N SER A 188 3.11 -11.47 4.38
CA SER A 188 4.12 -10.82 3.54
C SER A 188 4.78 -9.62 4.22
N GLY A 189 5.97 -9.25 3.76
CA GLY A 189 6.61 -8.00 4.13
C GLY A 189 5.83 -6.78 3.64
N VAL A 190 6.05 -5.65 4.28
CA VAL A 190 5.41 -4.37 3.91
C VAL A 190 5.83 -3.88 2.53
N ASN A 191 7.00 -4.28 2.07
CA ASN A 191 7.60 -3.95 0.78
C ASN A 191 7.25 -4.95 -0.34
N GLU A 192 6.36 -5.91 -0.08
CA GLU A 192 6.00 -6.97 -1.02
C GLU A 192 4.61 -6.74 -1.67
N ASN A 193 3.98 -5.59 -1.40
CA ASN A 193 2.71 -5.21 -2.01
C ASN A 193 2.93 -4.40 -3.29
N GLN A 194 1.91 -4.37 -4.15
CA GLN A 194 1.87 -3.50 -5.31
C GLN A 194 0.78 -2.44 -5.17
N PHE A 195 1.13 -1.17 -5.35
CA PHE A 195 0.22 -0.03 -5.24
C PHE A 195 -0.01 0.60 -6.61
N LEU A 196 -1.29 0.69 -7.01
CA LEU A 196 -1.70 1.19 -8.32
C LEU A 196 -2.70 2.35 -8.18
N ILE A 197 -2.59 3.38 -9.02
CA ILE A 197 -3.62 4.38 -9.26
C ILE A 197 -4.05 4.26 -10.73
N ASP A 198 -5.34 4.01 -10.94
CA ASP A 198 -5.89 3.72 -12.27
C ASP A 198 -5.03 2.67 -13.02
N GLY A 199 -4.43 1.72 -12.27
CA GLY A 199 -3.53 0.67 -12.74
C GLY A 199 -2.09 1.11 -13.08
N THR A 200 -1.71 2.37 -12.85
CA THR A 200 -0.31 2.79 -12.92
C THR A 200 0.39 2.48 -11.61
N ASN A 201 1.53 1.81 -11.70
CA ASN A 201 2.34 1.45 -10.53
C ASN A 201 3.04 2.69 -9.93
N PHE A 202 2.68 3.04 -8.68
CA PHE A 202 3.33 4.09 -7.89
C PHE A 202 4.07 3.55 -6.65
N THR A 203 4.30 2.24 -6.61
CA THR A 203 5.16 1.61 -5.62
C THR A 203 6.58 2.14 -5.75
N CYS A 204 7.22 2.51 -4.63
CA CYS A 204 8.61 2.97 -4.62
C CYS A 204 9.55 1.90 -5.20
N PRO A 205 10.34 2.21 -6.24
CA PRO A 205 11.28 1.24 -6.81
C PRO A 205 12.39 0.84 -5.84
N CYS A 206 12.72 1.73 -4.89
CA CYS A 206 13.76 1.50 -3.90
C CYS A 206 13.31 0.54 -2.80
N SER A 207 12.15 0.79 -2.20
CA SER A 207 11.74 0.15 -0.94
C SER A 207 10.43 -0.64 -1.01
N GLY A 208 9.76 -0.71 -2.16
CA GLY A 208 8.52 -1.50 -2.30
C GLY A 208 7.28 -0.93 -1.58
N VAL A 209 7.35 0.26 -0.97
CA VAL A 209 6.21 0.90 -0.29
C VAL A 209 5.61 2.01 -1.15
N ALA A 210 4.40 2.46 -0.85
CA ALA A 210 3.83 3.63 -1.52
C ALA A 210 4.53 4.92 -1.05
N ARG A 211 4.70 5.88 -1.97
CA ARG A 211 5.31 7.19 -1.72
C ARG A 211 4.42 8.38 -2.07
N SER A 212 3.20 8.09 -2.46
CA SER A 212 2.17 9.06 -2.81
C SER A 212 0.81 8.47 -2.45
N GLU A 213 -0.20 9.31 -2.31
CA GLU A 213 -1.57 8.85 -2.09
C GLU A 213 -2.59 9.85 -2.63
N PRO A 214 -3.62 9.40 -3.37
CA PRO A 214 -4.70 10.29 -3.77
C PRO A 214 -5.53 10.72 -2.58
N GLY A 215 -6.11 11.93 -2.65
CA GLY A 215 -7.11 12.36 -1.67
C GLY A 215 -8.33 11.43 -1.69
N ILE A 216 -8.89 11.12 -0.52
CA ILE A 216 -10.02 10.18 -0.39
C ILE A 216 -11.21 10.61 -1.28
N ASP A 217 -11.46 11.91 -1.38
CA ASP A 217 -12.58 12.45 -2.16
C ASP A 217 -12.33 12.42 -3.69
N PHE A 218 -11.12 12.05 -4.14
CA PHE A 218 -10.81 11.79 -5.56
C PHE A 218 -11.05 10.33 -5.96
N ILE A 219 -11.33 9.45 -4.99
CA ILE A 219 -11.42 8.01 -5.20
C ILE A 219 -12.85 7.60 -5.52
N GLN A 220 -13.00 6.77 -6.55
CA GLN A 220 -14.24 6.10 -6.93
C GLN A 220 -14.34 4.73 -6.26
N GLU A 221 -13.24 3.96 -6.25
CA GLU A 221 -13.18 2.60 -5.72
C GLU A 221 -11.76 2.26 -5.27
N VAL A 222 -11.62 1.51 -4.18
CA VAL A 222 -10.37 0.86 -3.78
C VAL A 222 -10.55 -0.65 -3.87
N GLN A 223 -9.69 -1.30 -4.66
CA GLN A 223 -9.64 -2.76 -4.82
C GLN A 223 -8.42 -3.30 -4.10
N ILE A 224 -8.62 -4.34 -3.31
CA ILE A 224 -7.56 -5.03 -2.58
C ILE A 224 -7.66 -6.51 -2.91
N GLN A 225 -6.71 -6.99 -3.70
CA GLN A 225 -6.62 -8.38 -4.11
C GLN A 225 -5.50 -9.06 -3.33
N SER A 226 -5.87 -9.83 -2.33
CA SER A 226 -4.92 -10.45 -1.39
C SER A 226 -4.63 -11.92 -1.71
N ILE A 227 -5.49 -12.62 -2.45
CA ILE A 227 -5.34 -14.03 -2.84
C ILE A 227 -5.70 -14.18 -4.31
N GLY A 228 -4.97 -15.05 -5.02
CA GLY A 228 -5.33 -15.45 -6.38
C GLY A 228 -5.26 -14.33 -7.42
N ALA A 229 -4.34 -13.38 -7.25
CA ALA A 229 -4.16 -12.30 -8.21
C ALA A 229 -3.85 -12.84 -9.61
N SER A 230 -4.49 -12.26 -10.65
CA SER A 230 -4.34 -12.64 -12.05
C SER A 230 -2.87 -12.59 -12.52
N ALA A 231 -2.52 -13.38 -13.55
CA ALA A 231 -1.18 -13.42 -14.14
C ALA A 231 -0.72 -12.06 -14.73
N GLU A 232 -1.63 -11.13 -14.93
CA GLU A 232 -1.29 -9.77 -15.34
C GLU A 232 -0.56 -8.95 -14.26
N TYR A 233 -0.68 -9.34 -12.98
CA TYR A 233 0.01 -8.71 -11.86
C TYR A 233 1.31 -9.48 -11.55
N GLY A 234 2.39 -8.75 -11.33
CA GLY A 234 3.70 -9.28 -10.99
C GLY A 234 4.47 -8.33 -10.12
N ASN A 235 5.71 -8.68 -9.80
CA ASN A 235 6.59 -7.89 -8.94
C ASN A 235 6.01 -7.71 -7.51
N LEU A 236 5.35 -8.73 -6.98
CA LEU A 236 4.76 -8.75 -5.65
C LEU A 236 4.73 -10.16 -5.05
N GLN A 237 4.71 -10.23 -3.73
CA GLN A 237 4.40 -11.43 -2.95
C GLN A 237 3.22 -11.20 -2.00
N GLY A 238 2.80 -9.95 -1.82
CA GLY A 238 1.68 -9.50 -0.98
C GLY A 238 0.40 -9.25 -1.77
N ALA A 239 -0.31 -8.17 -1.46
CA ALA A 239 -1.54 -7.77 -2.13
C ALA A 239 -1.31 -6.79 -3.28
N VAL A 240 -2.23 -6.79 -4.24
CA VAL A 240 -2.43 -5.69 -5.18
C VAL A 240 -3.46 -4.73 -4.60
N ILE A 241 -3.08 -3.48 -4.43
CA ILE A 241 -3.96 -2.40 -3.95
C ILE A 241 -4.12 -1.41 -5.09
N ASN A 242 -5.28 -1.42 -5.75
CA ASN A 242 -5.56 -0.59 -6.90
C ASN A 242 -6.62 0.46 -6.55
N VAL A 243 -6.26 1.72 -6.71
CA VAL A 243 -7.13 2.87 -6.49
C VAL A 243 -7.67 3.35 -7.82
N ILE A 244 -8.98 3.33 -7.98
CA ILE A 244 -9.67 3.84 -9.14
C ILE A 244 -10.19 5.22 -8.82
N THR A 245 -9.78 6.21 -9.60
CA THR A 245 -10.14 7.61 -9.38
C THR A 245 -11.44 7.98 -10.05
N ARG A 246 -12.11 9.00 -9.51
CA ARG A 246 -13.36 9.56 -10.06
C ARG A 246 -13.13 10.14 -11.46
N GLN A 247 -14.18 10.16 -12.24
CA GLN A 247 -14.24 10.77 -13.58
C GLN A 247 -15.42 11.72 -13.69
N GLY A 248 -15.49 12.49 -14.77
CA GLY A 248 -16.63 13.32 -15.09
C GLY A 248 -17.90 12.49 -15.40
N SER A 249 -19.00 13.16 -15.64
CA SER A 249 -20.29 12.58 -16.00
C SER A 249 -21.02 13.46 -17.04
N GLU A 250 -22.18 13.02 -17.53
CA GLU A 250 -23.01 13.80 -18.46
C GLU A 250 -23.67 15.04 -17.83
N THR A 251 -23.59 15.19 -16.52
CA THR A 251 -24.09 16.35 -15.78
C THR A 251 -22.94 16.97 -14.98
N PHE A 252 -22.96 18.30 -14.86
CA PHE A 252 -22.04 18.97 -13.96
C PHE A 252 -22.34 18.59 -12.51
N GLN A 253 -21.29 18.21 -11.79
CA GLN A 253 -21.35 17.85 -10.39
C GLN A 253 -20.24 18.62 -9.67
N TYR A 254 -20.61 19.25 -8.58
CA TYR A 254 -19.70 19.93 -7.68
C TYR A 254 -19.85 19.35 -6.29
N ASP A 255 -18.74 19.06 -5.65
CA ASP A 255 -18.73 18.71 -4.24
C ASP A 255 -17.56 19.39 -3.51
N ALA A 256 -17.82 19.77 -2.28
CA ALA A 256 -16.81 20.30 -1.37
C ALA A 256 -16.99 19.68 0.02
N SER A 257 -15.91 19.47 0.72
CA SER A 257 -15.92 18.96 2.09
C SER A 257 -14.93 19.72 2.97
N TYR A 258 -15.29 19.88 4.22
CA TYR A 258 -14.41 20.41 5.25
C TYR A 258 -14.50 19.55 6.50
N TYR A 259 -13.36 19.14 7.03
CA TYR A 259 -13.22 18.42 8.27
C TYR A 259 -12.29 19.17 9.21
N GLY A 260 -12.70 19.30 10.46
CA GLY A 260 -11.92 20.00 11.47
C GLY A 260 -11.87 19.28 12.81
N GLN A 261 -10.74 19.40 13.47
CA GLN A 261 -10.51 18.88 14.82
C GLN A 261 -9.56 19.82 15.58
N SER A 262 -9.73 19.89 16.89
CA SER A 262 -8.87 20.66 17.77
C SER A 262 -8.60 19.91 19.08
N SER A 263 -7.72 20.44 19.92
CA SER A 263 -7.39 19.88 21.25
C SER A 263 -8.63 19.77 22.16
N ALA A 264 -9.56 20.73 22.09
CA ALA A 264 -10.80 20.73 22.88
C ALA A 264 -11.73 19.54 22.55
N LEU A 265 -11.54 18.89 21.39
CA LEU A 265 -12.30 17.74 20.92
C LEU A 265 -11.52 16.41 21.09
N THR A 266 -10.50 16.40 21.93
CA THR A 266 -9.64 15.23 22.19
C THR A 266 -9.72 14.91 23.70
N SER A 267 -9.93 13.62 24.04
CA SER A 267 -9.92 13.21 25.44
C SER A 267 -8.50 13.24 26.03
N GLN A 268 -8.38 13.12 27.36
CA GLN A 268 -7.10 13.14 28.02
C GLN A 268 -6.16 12.03 27.50
N PRO A 269 -4.92 12.37 27.16
CA PRO A 269 -3.95 11.43 26.63
C PRO A 269 -3.31 10.58 27.73
N VAL A 270 -2.70 9.47 27.30
CA VAL A 270 -1.71 8.78 28.12
C VAL A 270 -0.50 9.71 28.29
N VAL A 271 -0.11 9.95 29.52
CA VAL A 271 1.11 10.69 29.85
C VAL A 271 2.19 9.67 30.20
N LEU A 272 3.30 9.71 29.47
CA LEU A 272 4.44 8.85 29.81
C LEU A 272 5.05 9.28 31.12
N PRO A 273 5.50 8.34 31.99
CA PRO A 273 6.29 8.68 33.14
C PRO A 273 7.54 9.45 32.74
N VAL A 274 7.96 10.36 33.57
CA VAL A 274 9.14 11.23 33.34
C VAL A 274 10.37 10.36 33.07
N ALA A 275 10.97 10.56 31.90
CA ALA A 275 12.23 9.92 31.58
C ALA A 275 13.31 10.33 32.59
N ALA A 276 14.29 9.46 32.89
CA ALA A 276 15.44 9.76 33.72
C ALA A 276 16.15 11.02 33.20
N GLY A 277 15.91 12.19 33.79
CA GLY A 277 16.35 13.50 33.30
C GLY A 277 15.37 14.65 33.57
N GLY A 278 14.18 14.35 34.06
CA GLY A 278 13.32 15.32 34.72
C GLY A 278 12.43 16.23 33.86
N GLN A 279 12.40 16.08 32.53
CA GLN A 279 11.47 16.87 31.73
C GLN A 279 10.12 16.13 31.56
N PRO A 280 8.98 16.78 31.84
CA PRO A 280 7.67 16.16 31.59
C PRO A 280 7.49 15.93 30.09
N THR A 281 7.20 14.68 29.70
CA THR A 281 6.77 14.37 28.35
C THR A 281 5.33 14.81 28.18
N SER A 282 5.02 15.53 27.10
CA SER A 282 3.63 15.82 26.76
C SER A 282 2.91 14.52 26.40
N GLY A 283 1.67 14.39 26.85
CA GLY A 283 0.75 13.44 26.27
C GLY A 283 0.37 13.84 24.85
N TYR A 284 -0.48 13.03 24.19
CA TYR A 284 -1.03 13.39 22.88
C TYR A 284 -1.83 14.70 22.95
N VAL A 285 -1.49 15.67 22.13
CA VAL A 285 -2.25 16.93 21.96
C VAL A 285 -2.44 17.19 20.49
N ARG A 286 -3.69 17.34 20.05
CA ARG A 286 -3.97 17.74 18.68
C ARG A 286 -4.19 19.25 18.61
N GLY A 287 -3.18 19.98 18.14
CA GLY A 287 -3.25 21.41 17.99
C GLY A 287 -4.25 21.83 16.93
N GLN A 288 -4.19 21.19 15.77
CA GLN A 288 -5.05 21.52 14.62
C GLN A 288 -5.14 20.36 13.65
N TYR A 289 -6.35 20.10 13.13
CA TYR A 289 -6.57 19.32 11.92
C TYR A 289 -7.56 20.09 11.02
N ARG A 290 -7.19 20.28 9.77
CA ARG A 290 -8.01 20.91 8.75
C ARG A 290 -7.80 20.17 7.43
N ASP A 291 -8.89 19.61 6.89
CA ASP A 291 -8.92 18.96 5.59
C ASP A 291 -10.06 19.60 4.79
N PHE A 292 -9.71 20.35 3.78
CA PHE A 292 -10.63 20.94 2.82
C PHE A 292 -10.42 20.30 1.46
N THR A 293 -11.48 19.77 0.87
CA THR A 293 -11.44 19.22 -0.49
C THR A 293 -12.55 19.83 -1.32
N THR A 294 -12.27 20.11 -2.59
CA THR A 294 -13.26 20.58 -3.58
C THR A 294 -13.06 19.84 -4.89
N ASN A 295 -14.16 19.45 -5.53
CA ASN A 295 -14.17 18.70 -6.79
C ASN A 295 -15.23 19.26 -7.74
N LEU A 296 -14.89 19.26 -9.03
CA LEU A 296 -15.78 19.61 -10.12
C LEU A 296 -15.66 18.58 -11.24
N GLY A 297 -16.76 18.07 -11.74
CA GLY A 297 -16.79 17.17 -12.89
C GLY A 297 -17.99 17.42 -13.77
N GLY A 298 -17.87 17.09 -15.06
CA GLY A 298 -18.96 17.24 -16.01
C GLY A 298 -18.52 17.09 -17.46
N PRO A 299 -19.44 17.30 -18.41
CA PRO A 299 -19.15 17.22 -19.82
C PRO A 299 -18.49 18.53 -20.32
N ALA A 300 -17.25 18.44 -20.81
CA ALA A 300 -16.68 19.52 -21.63
C ALA A 300 -17.32 19.50 -23.03
N VAL A 301 -17.58 18.30 -23.57
CA VAL A 301 -18.40 18.10 -24.76
C VAL A 301 -19.36 16.95 -24.47
N ARG A 302 -20.67 17.24 -24.54
CA ARG A 302 -21.71 16.23 -24.30
C ARG A 302 -21.50 14.99 -25.15
N ASP A 303 -21.75 13.80 -24.58
CA ASP A 303 -21.62 12.49 -25.20
C ASP A 303 -20.22 12.18 -25.77
N ARG A 304 -19.21 13.01 -25.49
CA ARG A 304 -17.88 12.84 -26.10
C ARG A 304 -16.69 13.05 -25.18
N LEU A 305 -16.69 14.13 -24.39
CA LEU A 305 -15.55 14.49 -23.54
C LEU A 305 -16.01 14.91 -22.15
N TRP A 306 -15.56 14.16 -21.16
CA TRP A 306 -15.78 14.49 -19.75
C TRP A 306 -14.48 14.97 -19.11
N VAL A 307 -14.63 15.86 -18.14
CA VAL A 307 -13.56 16.37 -17.30
C VAL A 307 -13.90 16.19 -15.83
N PHE A 308 -12.88 15.95 -15.03
CA PHE A 308 -12.96 15.94 -13.57
C PHE A 308 -11.71 16.60 -13.02
N GLY A 309 -11.87 17.47 -12.01
CA GLY A 309 -10.76 18.12 -11.30
C GLY A 309 -11.05 18.21 -9.82
N GLY A 310 -10.00 18.13 -9.02
CA GLY A 310 -10.11 18.23 -7.57
C GLY A 310 -8.87 18.84 -6.94
N TYR A 311 -9.08 19.48 -5.78
CA TYR A 311 -8.01 20.03 -4.95
C TYR A 311 -8.28 19.68 -3.48
N GLN A 312 -7.22 19.28 -2.77
CA GLN A 312 -7.25 19.04 -1.32
C GLN A 312 -6.17 19.88 -0.63
N TYR A 313 -6.56 20.54 0.44
CA TYR A 313 -5.72 21.25 1.40
C TYR A 313 -5.79 20.52 2.73
N LEU A 314 -4.66 19.97 3.20
CA LEU A 314 -4.57 19.24 4.46
C LEU A 314 -3.49 19.85 5.35
N ARG A 315 -3.85 20.12 6.61
CA ARG A 315 -2.94 20.57 7.66
C ARG A 315 -3.23 19.81 8.95
N ASP A 316 -2.22 19.15 9.47
CA ASP A 316 -2.31 18.32 10.68
C ASP A 316 -1.14 18.64 11.61
N TYR A 317 -1.46 19.23 12.74
CA TYR A 317 -0.49 19.58 13.78
C TYR A 317 -0.85 18.87 15.05
N ASP A 318 0.01 17.98 15.52
CA ASP A 318 -0.18 17.27 16.78
C ASP A 318 1.15 17.05 17.53
N SER A 319 1.06 16.87 18.85
CA SER A 319 2.14 16.38 19.67
C SER A 319 1.84 14.95 20.09
N GLN A 320 2.78 14.06 19.87
CA GLN A 320 2.72 12.67 20.30
C GLN A 320 3.40 12.52 21.68
N PRO A 321 3.09 11.49 22.46
CA PRO A 321 3.87 11.19 23.66
C PRO A 321 5.36 11.11 23.34
N GLY A 322 6.19 11.84 24.13
CA GLY A 322 7.64 11.93 23.93
C GLY A 322 8.12 12.97 22.92
N VAL A 323 7.21 13.64 22.19
CA VAL A 323 7.53 14.80 21.33
C VAL A 323 7.66 16.05 22.18
N ASP A 324 8.60 16.94 21.83
CA ASP A 324 8.70 18.26 22.45
C ASP A 324 7.45 19.10 22.08
N PRO A 325 6.61 19.52 23.05
CA PRO A 325 5.36 20.22 22.75
C PRO A 325 5.57 21.61 22.14
N ARG A 326 6.77 22.18 22.23
CA ARG A 326 7.12 23.44 21.56
C ARG A 326 7.25 23.29 20.05
N PHE A 327 7.51 22.08 19.59
CA PHE A 327 7.67 21.73 18.18
C PHE A 327 6.73 20.58 17.84
N PRO A 328 5.42 20.83 17.68
CA PRO A 328 4.49 19.77 17.33
C PRO A 328 4.88 19.16 15.99
N ARG A 329 4.55 17.89 15.79
CA ARG A 329 4.61 17.29 14.48
C ARG A 329 3.72 18.10 13.53
N THR A 330 4.29 18.55 12.44
CA THR A 330 3.56 19.29 11.40
C THR A 330 3.48 18.45 10.14
N TYR A 331 2.27 18.28 9.62
CA TYR A 331 2.04 17.68 8.33
C TYR A 331 1.20 18.63 7.48
N GLU A 332 1.80 19.10 6.40
CA GLU A 332 1.16 19.99 5.46
C GLU A 332 1.15 19.33 4.10
N GLN A 333 -0.01 19.29 3.46
CA GLN A 333 -0.15 18.68 2.15
C GLN A 333 -1.17 19.43 1.30
N ASP A 334 -0.80 19.70 0.06
CA ASP A 334 -1.65 20.20 -1.00
C ASP A 334 -1.67 19.16 -2.12
N LYS A 335 -2.87 18.72 -2.55
CA LYS A 335 -3.04 17.75 -3.63
C LYS A 335 -3.90 18.34 -4.73
N GLY A 336 -3.49 18.10 -5.98
CA GLY A 336 -4.26 18.40 -7.16
C GLY A 336 -4.50 17.13 -7.97
N PHE A 337 -5.71 17.01 -8.53
CA PHE A 337 -6.08 15.90 -9.38
C PHE A 337 -6.84 16.40 -10.61
N GLY A 338 -6.52 15.86 -11.79
CA GLY A 338 -7.25 16.11 -13.03
C GLY A 338 -7.41 14.84 -13.85
N LYS A 339 -8.59 14.63 -14.46
CA LYS A 339 -8.88 13.48 -15.33
C LYS A 339 -9.71 13.90 -16.52
N LEU A 340 -9.30 13.45 -17.71
CA LEU A 340 -10.05 13.54 -18.95
C LEU A 340 -10.54 12.13 -19.33
N THR A 341 -11.77 12.03 -19.79
CA THR A 341 -12.34 10.80 -20.38
C THR A 341 -12.94 11.17 -21.71
N TRP A 342 -12.34 10.67 -22.80
CA TRP A 342 -12.68 11.06 -24.16
C TRP A 342 -13.09 9.86 -24.99
N ARG A 343 -14.31 9.87 -25.50
CA ARG A 343 -14.78 8.93 -26.54
C ARG A 343 -14.28 9.39 -27.90
N LEU A 344 -13.20 8.78 -28.38
CA LEU A 344 -12.55 9.11 -29.66
C LEU A 344 -13.42 8.67 -30.85
N ALA A 345 -13.98 7.45 -30.75
CA ALA A 345 -14.85 6.82 -31.72
C ALA A 345 -15.81 5.83 -31.01
N PRO A 346 -16.84 5.31 -31.67
CA PRO A 346 -17.59 4.18 -31.14
C PRO A 346 -16.64 3.02 -30.77
N GLY A 347 -16.75 2.55 -29.52
CA GLY A 347 -15.88 1.49 -29.00
C GLY A 347 -14.45 1.93 -28.64
N MET A 348 -14.06 3.19 -28.84
CA MET A 348 -12.71 3.68 -28.53
C MET A 348 -12.76 4.83 -27.52
N GLN A 349 -12.13 4.63 -26.37
CA GLN A 349 -12.08 5.62 -25.27
C GLN A 349 -10.65 5.85 -24.81
N LEU A 350 -10.29 7.12 -24.64
CA LEU A 350 -9.03 7.55 -24.03
C LEU A 350 -9.31 8.18 -22.66
N MET A 351 -8.63 7.72 -21.63
CA MET A 351 -8.55 8.37 -20.34
C MET A 351 -7.15 8.91 -20.12
N GLN A 352 -7.05 10.10 -19.55
CA GLN A 352 -5.79 10.68 -19.11
C GLN A 352 -5.99 11.30 -17.74
N SER A 353 -5.08 11.02 -16.80
CA SER A 353 -5.13 11.66 -15.49
C SER A 353 -3.74 12.12 -15.03
N VAL A 354 -3.77 13.09 -14.15
CA VAL A 354 -2.62 13.60 -13.43
C VAL A 354 -2.98 13.79 -11.97
N HIS A 355 -2.15 13.26 -11.09
CA HIS A 355 -2.16 13.50 -9.65
C HIS A 355 -0.85 14.19 -9.28
N VAL A 356 -0.93 15.30 -8.56
CA VAL A 356 0.23 16.03 -8.05
C VAL A 356 0.01 16.35 -6.58
N GLU A 357 1.08 16.36 -5.82
CA GLU A 357 1.05 16.76 -4.42
C GLU A 357 2.30 17.52 -4.03
N ALA A 358 2.17 18.39 -3.04
CA ALA A 358 3.27 19.02 -2.34
C ALA A 358 3.06 18.78 -0.84
N TRP A 359 4.11 18.38 -0.14
CA TRP A 359 4.00 18.10 1.28
C TRP A 359 5.24 18.52 2.08
N VAL A 360 5.00 18.82 3.35
CA VAL A 360 6.02 19.04 4.38
C VAL A 360 5.72 18.10 5.54
N ASN A 361 6.68 17.26 5.91
CA ASN A 361 6.53 16.25 6.95
C ASN A 361 7.85 16.02 7.69
N PRO A 362 8.29 16.97 8.51
CA PRO A 362 9.50 16.80 9.29
C PRO A 362 9.33 15.72 10.36
N PRO A 363 10.38 14.96 10.68
CA PRO A 363 10.41 14.15 11.90
C PRO A 363 10.11 15.04 13.12
N PRO A 364 9.21 14.66 14.02
CA PRO A 364 8.94 15.46 15.19
C PRO A 364 10.15 15.47 16.12
N PRO A 365 10.55 16.64 16.64
CA PRO A 365 11.56 16.71 17.67
C PRO A 365 11.12 15.95 18.92
N THR A 366 12.06 15.24 19.52
CA THR A 366 11.89 14.51 20.77
C THR A 366 12.94 14.93 21.77
N ILE A 367 12.82 14.47 23.02
CA ILE A 367 13.87 14.70 24.04
C ILE A 367 15.20 14.08 23.57
N ALA A 368 15.13 12.91 22.92
CA ALA A 368 16.31 12.23 22.38
C ALA A 368 16.84 12.84 21.07
N MET A 369 16.03 13.61 20.36
CA MET A 369 16.37 14.24 19.09
C MET A 369 15.72 15.63 19.04
N PRO A 370 16.31 16.66 19.67
CA PRO A 370 15.79 18.02 19.70
C PRO A 370 15.76 18.66 18.29
N PHE A 371 15.10 19.80 18.17
CA PHE A 371 14.82 20.44 16.86
C PHE A 371 16.06 20.61 15.97
N GLU A 372 17.17 21.04 16.55
CA GLU A 372 18.44 21.25 15.85
C GLU A 372 19.03 19.95 15.28
N ALA A 373 18.68 18.80 15.87
CA ALA A 373 19.13 17.48 15.44
C ALA A 373 18.17 16.81 14.42
N THR A 374 17.14 17.53 13.96
CA THR A 374 16.16 17.01 13.00
C THR A 374 16.38 17.58 11.59
N THR A 375 15.71 16.96 10.60
CA THR A 375 15.61 17.43 9.22
C THR A 375 14.19 17.91 8.92
N ARG A 376 14.06 18.85 7.98
CA ARG A 376 12.77 19.31 7.46
C ARG A 376 12.44 18.59 6.15
N ASN A 377 11.82 17.44 6.24
CA ASN A 377 11.47 16.67 5.06
C ASN A 377 10.32 17.32 4.29
N HIS A 378 10.49 17.52 3.00
CA HIS A 378 9.45 18.03 2.11
C HIS A 378 9.63 17.50 0.70
N ALA A 379 8.52 17.41 -0.04
CA ALA A 379 8.53 17.17 -1.47
C ALA A 379 7.71 18.24 -2.18
N THR A 380 8.25 18.77 -3.26
CA THR A 380 7.63 19.86 -4.00
C THR A 380 6.68 19.38 -5.08
N VAL A 381 6.93 18.19 -5.67
CA VAL A 381 6.10 17.65 -6.76
C VAL A 381 6.21 16.13 -6.85
N PRO A 382 5.65 15.35 -5.93
CA PRO A 382 5.26 14.00 -6.28
C PRO A 382 4.17 14.05 -7.34
N ALA A 383 4.38 13.36 -8.45
CA ALA A 383 3.43 13.34 -9.55
C ALA A 383 3.20 11.91 -10.06
N ILE A 384 1.94 11.60 -10.34
CA ILE A 384 1.56 10.38 -11.03
C ILE A 384 0.75 10.80 -12.26
N THR A 385 1.27 10.49 -13.44
CA THR A 385 0.59 10.73 -14.71
C THR A 385 0.21 9.40 -15.34
N PHE A 386 -0.89 9.39 -16.04
CA PHE A 386 -1.48 8.17 -16.56
C PHE A 386 -2.27 8.43 -17.85
N GLY A 387 -2.07 7.58 -18.83
CA GLY A 387 -2.84 7.54 -20.05
C GLY A 387 -3.36 6.11 -20.33
N HIS A 388 -4.63 5.97 -20.69
CA HIS A 388 -5.29 4.68 -20.94
C HIS A 388 -6.19 4.76 -22.17
N LEU A 389 -5.91 3.93 -23.16
CA LEU A 389 -6.73 3.73 -24.34
C LEU A 389 -7.43 2.37 -24.27
N THR A 390 -8.74 2.36 -24.32
CA THR A 390 -9.55 1.14 -24.46
C THR A 390 -10.17 1.13 -25.84
N HIS A 391 -10.06 0.01 -26.55
CA HIS A 391 -10.68 -0.19 -27.86
C HIS A 391 -11.44 -1.50 -27.91
N THR A 392 -12.77 -1.42 -27.90
CA THR A 392 -13.68 -2.55 -28.12
C THR A 392 -13.91 -2.74 -29.60
N THR A 393 -13.19 -3.66 -30.23
CA THR A 393 -13.28 -3.93 -31.67
C THR A 393 -14.47 -4.80 -32.03
N SER A 394 -14.96 -5.58 -31.05
CA SER A 394 -16.18 -6.38 -31.17
C SER A 394 -16.74 -6.65 -29.77
N PRO A 395 -17.97 -7.14 -29.62
CA PRO A 395 -18.48 -7.57 -28.30
C PRO A 395 -17.59 -8.60 -27.59
N ASN A 396 -16.77 -9.31 -28.36
CA ASN A 396 -15.89 -10.37 -27.83
C ASN A 396 -14.43 -9.97 -27.70
N THR A 397 -14.00 -8.80 -28.20
CA THR A 397 -12.58 -8.45 -28.24
C THR A 397 -12.36 -7.03 -27.76
N VAL A 398 -11.51 -6.90 -26.75
CA VAL A 398 -11.10 -5.61 -26.17
C VAL A 398 -9.58 -5.51 -26.18
N TRP A 399 -9.08 -4.40 -26.66
CA TRP A 399 -7.70 -3.98 -26.57
C TRP A 399 -7.59 -2.89 -25.52
N ASP A 400 -6.62 -3.02 -24.68
CA ASP A 400 -6.32 -2.05 -23.64
C ASP A 400 -4.89 -1.57 -23.73
N ALA A 401 -4.69 -0.26 -23.59
CA ALA A 401 -3.43 0.44 -23.82
C ALA A 401 -3.11 1.49 -22.73
N ARG A 402 -1.99 1.37 -21.97
CA ARG A 402 -1.66 2.19 -20.81
C ARG A 402 -0.20 2.58 -20.69
N VAL A 403 0.06 3.85 -20.36
CA VAL A 403 1.35 4.35 -19.89
C VAL A 403 1.15 5.13 -18.60
N GLY A 404 2.06 4.97 -17.67
CA GLY A 404 2.09 5.76 -16.46
C GLY A 404 3.50 6.14 -16.07
N ARG A 405 3.62 7.28 -15.43
CA ARG A 405 4.86 7.76 -14.81
C ARG A 405 4.60 8.24 -13.39
N PHE A 406 5.41 7.78 -12.48
CA PHE A 406 5.47 8.20 -11.09
C PHE A 406 6.80 8.88 -10.83
N VAL A 407 6.75 10.02 -10.15
CA VAL A 407 7.93 10.83 -9.77
C VAL A 407 7.75 11.30 -8.34
N VAL A 408 8.78 11.19 -7.52
CA VAL A 408 8.89 11.84 -6.22
C VAL A 408 10.25 12.50 -6.11
N ASP A 409 10.23 13.77 -5.73
CA ASP A 409 11.40 14.57 -5.48
C ASP A 409 11.31 15.09 -4.04
N GLU A 410 12.11 14.49 -3.15
CA GLU A 410 12.07 14.71 -1.71
C GLU A 410 13.38 15.30 -1.22
N GLU A 411 13.31 16.45 -0.57
CA GLU A 411 14.44 17.09 0.11
C GLU A 411 14.34 16.89 1.63
N ARG A 412 15.49 16.71 2.26
CA ARG A 412 15.64 16.56 3.71
C ARG A 412 16.75 17.47 4.25
N PRO A 413 16.60 18.79 4.12
CA PRO A 413 17.60 19.73 4.68
C PRO A 413 17.61 19.68 6.22
N THR A 414 18.67 20.19 6.85
CA THR A 414 18.72 20.40 8.30
C THR A 414 17.62 21.37 8.72
N SER A 415 16.94 21.14 9.85
CA SER A 415 15.82 22.00 10.30
C SER A 415 16.26 23.43 10.59
N THR A 416 17.49 23.63 11.01
CA THR A 416 18.07 24.96 11.32
C THR A 416 18.69 25.65 10.10
N GLY A 417 18.99 24.93 9.04
CA GLY A 417 19.81 25.39 7.91
C GLY A 417 21.31 25.45 8.22
N ASP A 418 21.72 25.09 9.44
CA ASP A 418 23.13 25.05 9.84
C ASP A 418 23.82 23.81 9.31
N LEU A 419 24.95 24.01 8.62
CA LEU A 419 25.83 22.96 8.08
C LEU A 419 27.22 23.01 8.73
N THR A 420 27.43 23.87 9.74
CA THR A 420 28.73 24.12 10.38
C THR A 420 28.84 23.44 11.75
N THR A 421 27.71 23.04 12.34
CA THR A 421 27.65 22.31 13.61
C THR A 421 27.67 20.82 13.36
N ALA A 422 28.53 20.08 14.07
CA ALA A 422 28.58 18.64 14.00
C ALA A 422 27.44 17.98 14.82
N SER A 423 27.05 16.80 14.42
CA SER A 423 26.13 15.96 15.20
C SER A 423 26.88 15.23 16.32
N HIS A 424 26.30 15.19 17.54
CA HIS A 424 26.76 14.45 18.69
C HIS A 424 25.68 13.46 19.12
N PHE A 425 26.00 12.18 19.15
CA PHE A 425 25.11 11.11 19.62
C PHE A 425 25.67 10.52 20.90
N ASP A 426 25.00 10.68 22.02
CA ASP A 426 25.42 10.07 23.29
C ASP A 426 24.82 8.66 23.43
N ARG A 427 25.68 7.65 23.38
CA ARG A 427 25.27 6.23 23.41
C ARG A 427 24.69 5.78 24.76
N ALA A 428 25.03 6.45 25.85
CA ALA A 428 24.54 6.11 27.19
C ALA A 428 23.11 6.62 27.39
N THR A 429 22.79 7.79 26.83
CA THR A 429 21.48 8.42 26.97
C THR A 429 20.57 8.23 25.74
N GLY A 430 21.14 7.90 24.58
CA GLY A 430 20.43 7.83 23.28
C GLY A 430 20.10 9.21 22.69
N VAL A 431 20.66 10.30 23.24
CA VAL A 431 20.34 11.68 22.81
C VAL A 431 21.28 12.11 21.69
N THR A 432 20.71 12.69 20.63
CA THR A 432 21.45 13.38 19.57
C THR A 432 21.35 14.89 19.76
N THR A 433 22.46 15.61 19.69
CA THR A 433 22.52 17.09 19.82
C THR A 433 23.32 17.71 18.67
N GLY A 434 23.29 19.02 18.53
CA GLY A 434 24.01 19.79 17.53
C GLY A 434 23.30 19.81 16.19
N ALA A 435 23.58 18.86 15.33
CA ALA A 435 22.97 18.75 13.99
C ALA A 435 22.35 17.37 13.76
N PRO A 436 21.52 17.17 12.71
CA PRO A 436 21.10 15.84 12.33
C PRO A 436 22.29 14.96 11.92
N GLN A 437 22.18 13.67 12.14
CA GLN A 437 23.26 12.74 11.79
C GLN A 437 23.56 12.73 10.28
N THR A 438 22.53 12.92 9.47
CA THR A 438 22.65 13.05 8.01
C THR A 438 21.53 13.95 7.48
N PHE A 439 21.75 14.54 6.32
CA PHE A 439 20.76 15.26 5.53
C PHE A 439 20.95 14.95 4.04
N GLY A 440 20.09 15.46 3.14
CA GLY A 440 20.23 15.27 1.70
C GLY A 440 18.91 15.18 0.95
N GLU A 441 18.89 14.44 -0.16
CA GLU A 441 17.73 14.30 -1.03
C GLU A 441 17.40 12.83 -1.34
N ARG A 442 16.18 12.59 -1.79
CA ARG A 442 15.64 11.25 -2.09
C ARG A 442 14.72 11.34 -3.31
N ASN A 443 15.18 10.85 -4.45
CA ASN A 443 14.45 10.94 -5.71
C ASN A 443 14.05 9.55 -6.19
N TYR A 444 12.78 9.40 -6.61
CA TYR A 444 12.20 8.13 -7.03
C TYR A 444 11.44 8.31 -8.34
N PHE A 445 11.70 7.44 -9.31
CA PHE A 445 11.07 7.47 -10.62
C PHE A 445 10.58 6.08 -10.98
N ARG A 446 9.38 5.99 -11.55
CA ARG A 446 8.89 4.76 -12.14
C ARG A 446 8.13 5.08 -13.43
N THR A 447 8.44 4.36 -14.50
CA THR A 447 7.69 4.41 -15.76
C THR A 447 7.17 3.01 -16.02
N THR A 448 5.89 2.91 -16.32
CA THR A 448 5.21 1.65 -16.62
C THR A 448 4.51 1.76 -17.96
N ALA A 449 4.67 0.75 -18.82
CA ALA A 449 3.92 0.59 -20.07
C ALA A 449 3.34 -0.83 -20.10
N LYS A 450 2.09 -1.00 -20.52
CA LYS A 450 1.42 -2.31 -20.51
C LYS A 450 0.41 -2.44 -21.65
N ALA A 451 0.40 -3.60 -22.32
CA ALA A 451 -0.52 -3.96 -23.39
C ALA A 451 -1.31 -5.23 -23.06
N THR A 452 -2.61 -5.24 -23.34
CA THR A 452 -3.42 -6.46 -23.24
C THR A 452 -4.45 -6.56 -24.36
N ILE A 453 -4.72 -7.80 -24.77
CA ILE A 453 -5.90 -8.18 -25.55
C ILE A 453 -6.70 -9.18 -24.73
N THR A 454 -7.99 -8.93 -24.61
CA THR A 454 -8.95 -9.87 -24.03
C THR A 454 -9.89 -10.33 -25.13
N HIS A 455 -9.98 -11.65 -25.34
CA HIS A 455 -10.86 -12.24 -26.35
C HIS A 455 -11.73 -13.33 -25.72
N TYR A 456 -13.01 -13.28 -26.02
CA TYR A 456 -13.99 -14.25 -25.56
C TYR A 456 -14.45 -15.14 -26.72
N GLN A 457 -14.30 -16.46 -26.55
CA GLN A 457 -14.68 -17.47 -27.51
C GLN A 457 -15.65 -18.47 -26.91
N THR A 458 -16.84 -18.64 -27.50
CA THR A 458 -17.85 -19.56 -27.03
C THR A 458 -17.79 -20.91 -27.72
N GLY A 459 -17.98 -21.99 -26.95
CA GLY A 459 -18.18 -23.34 -27.47
C GLY A 459 -16.93 -24.01 -28.04
N LEU A 460 -15.73 -23.47 -27.84
CA LEU A 460 -14.49 -24.13 -28.21
C LEU A 460 -14.23 -25.32 -27.28
N PHE A 461 -14.04 -26.53 -27.79
CA PHE A 461 -13.93 -27.78 -27.03
C PHE A 461 -15.07 -27.97 -26.01
N SER A 462 -16.30 -27.57 -26.38
CA SER A 462 -17.50 -27.63 -25.52
C SER A 462 -17.41 -26.77 -24.27
N ALA A 463 -16.54 -25.77 -24.24
CA ALA A 463 -16.37 -24.79 -23.16
C ALA A 463 -16.35 -23.36 -23.70
N ASP A 464 -16.59 -22.41 -22.83
CA ASP A 464 -16.42 -20.98 -23.10
C ASP A 464 -15.07 -20.53 -22.56
N HIS A 465 -14.30 -19.86 -23.40
CA HIS A 465 -12.94 -19.38 -23.10
C HIS A 465 -12.89 -17.87 -23.01
N GLN A 466 -12.14 -17.35 -22.06
CA GLN A 466 -11.80 -15.94 -22.00
C GLN A 466 -10.28 -15.81 -21.94
N TRP A 467 -9.66 -15.65 -23.07
CA TRP A 467 -8.23 -15.43 -23.20
C TRP A 467 -7.86 -14.00 -22.87
N LYS A 468 -6.80 -13.84 -22.11
CA LYS A 468 -6.15 -12.54 -21.87
C LYS A 468 -4.65 -12.71 -22.10
N LEU A 469 -4.13 -12.03 -23.10
CA LEU A 469 -2.71 -12.01 -23.42
C LEU A 469 -2.18 -10.60 -23.22
N GLY A 470 -0.94 -10.47 -22.77
CA GLY A 470 -0.35 -9.14 -22.63
C GLY A 470 1.12 -9.13 -22.32
N GLY A 471 1.66 -7.93 -22.36
CA GLY A 471 3.03 -7.65 -21.98
C GLY A 471 3.14 -6.31 -21.27
N SER A 472 4.20 -6.14 -20.49
CA SER A 472 4.50 -4.88 -19.83
C SER A 472 6.00 -4.60 -19.80
N PHE A 473 6.33 -3.32 -19.77
CA PHE A 473 7.65 -2.81 -19.49
C PHE A 473 7.57 -1.91 -18.26
N GLU A 474 8.51 -2.09 -17.33
CA GLU A 474 8.62 -1.27 -16.14
C GLU A 474 10.09 -0.86 -15.95
N ARG A 475 10.31 0.44 -15.75
CA ARG A 475 11.59 1.02 -15.36
C ARG A 475 11.44 1.72 -14.03
N GLY A 476 12.16 1.26 -13.01
CA GLY A 476 12.21 1.86 -11.68
C GLY A 476 13.61 2.41 -11.39
N GLU A 477 13.69 3.59 -10.79
CA GLU A 477 14.95 4.25 -10.49
C GLU A 477 14.87 4.96 -9.16
N HIS A 478 15.93 4.91 -8.36
CA HIS A 478 16.11 5.80 -7.22
C HIS A 478 17.48 6.46 -7.27
N ARG A 479 17.55 7.67 -6.72
CA ARG A 479 18.78 8.42 -6.48
C ARG A 479 18.68 9.06 -5.10
N HIS A 480 19.69 8.86 -4.29
CA HIS A 480 19.80 9.47 -2.99
C HIS A 480 21.12 10.25 -2.89
N GLY A 481 21.06 11.43 -2.30
CA GLY A 481 22.21 12.15 -1.83
C GLY A 481 22.28 12.10 -0.31
N THR A 482 23.43 11.76 0.25
CA THR A 482 23.61 11.70 1.71
C THR A 482 24.87 12.47 2.11
N VAL A 483 24.69 13.35 3.11
CA VAL A 483 25.74 14.21 3.65
C VAL A 483 25.70 14.16 5.18
N ILE A 484 26.87 14.04 5.81
CA ILE A 484 27.04 14.31 7.24
C ILE A 484 27.39 15.79 7.39
N PRO A 485 26.67 16.60 8.20
CA PRO A 485 27.07 17.97 8.49
C PRO A 485 28.52 18.01 8.94
N THR A 486 29.33 18.93 8.40
CA THR A 486 30.78 19.03 8.63
C THR A 486 31.64 17.84 8.14
N GLY A 487 31.06 16.79 7.55
CA GLY A 487 31.75 15.56 7.16
C GLY A 487 32.09 14.61 8.33
N VAL A 488 31.85 15.01 9.56
CA VAL A 488 32.16 14.25 10.78
C VAL A 488 31.00 14.36 11.77
N ARG A 489 30.65 13.25 12.41
CA ARG A 489 29.78 13.21 13.56
C ARG A 489 30.49 12.56 14.75
N PHE A 490 30.10 12.90 15.96
CA PHE A 490 30.68 12.40 17.17
C PHE A 490 29.74 11.44 17.91
N VAL A 491 30.32 10.43 18.52
CA VAL A 491 29.65 9.55 19.47
C VAL A 491 30.25 9.84 20.84
N ASP A 492 29.38 10.19 21.78
CA ASP A 492 29.74 10.42 23.17
C ASP A 492 29.27 9.23 24.04
N ASN A 493 29.79 9.12 25.25
CA ASN A 493 29.35 8.12 26.22
C ASN A 493 29.20 8.76 27.61
N GLY A 494 27.97 9.05 27.99
CA GLY A 494 27.64 9.79 29.20
C GLY A 494 28.25 11.21 29.22
N GLY A 495 28.16 11.93 28.12
CA GLY A 495 28.66 13.30 27.93
C GLY A 495 30.19 13.37 27.74
N ARG A 496 30.88 12.24 27.57
CA ARG A 496 32.33 12.23 27.31
C ARG A 496 32.61 11.77 25.89
N PRO A 497 33.59 12.37 25.19
CA PRO A 497 34.01 11.94 23.86
C PRO A 497 34.35 10.44 23.85
N PHE A 498 33.83 9.71 22.86
CA PHE A 498 34.07 8.28 22.73
C PHE A 498 34.60 7.91 21.34
N GLN A 499 33.90 8.32 20.26
CA GLN A 499 34.32 8.04 18.89
C GLN A 499 33.96 9.20 17.96
N SER A 500 34.66 9.32 16.86
CA SER A 500 34.25 10.12 15.70
C SER A 500 34.00 9.23 14.50
N ILE A 501 33.07 9.66 13.65
CA ILE A 501 32.67 8.96 12.43
C ILE A 501 32.74 9.96 11.29
N ALA A 502 33.69 9.77 10.40
CA ALA A 502 33.89 10.60 9.23
C ALA A 502 33.37 9.91 7.96
N ARG A 503 32.74 10.68 7.11
CA ARG A 503 32.26 10.23 5.82
C ARG A 503 32.07 11.40 4.86
N ASP A 504 32.63 11.31 3.65
CA ASP A 504 32.38 12.29 2.60
C ASP A 504 30.94 12.20 2.05
N PRO A 505 30.40 13.30 1.51
CA PRO A 505 29.15 13.28 0.76
C PRO A 505 29.18 12.21 -0.33
N PHE A 506 28.08 11.48 -0.49
CA PHE A 506 28.02 10.41 -1.47
C PHE A 506 26.62 10.26 -2.08
N PRO A 507 26.56 9.96 -3.39
CA PRO A 507 25.35 9.48 -4.02
C PRO A 507 25.23 7.96 -3.85
N ASP A 508 24.00 7.48 -3.68
CA ASP A 508 23.66 6.08 -3.91
C ASP A 508 22.45 6.00 -4.85
N GLY A 509 22.32 4.90 -5.57
CA GLY A 509 21.22 4.77 -6.49
C GLY A 509 21.23 3.46 -7.26
N GLY A 510 20.10 3.17 -7.86
CA GLY A 510 19.91 1.98 -8.66
C GLY A 510 18.78 2.12 -9.66
N LEU A 511 18.87 1.32 -10.70
CA LEU A 511 17.92 1.23 -11.79
C LEU A 511 17.47 -0.21 -11.98
N SER A 512 16.17 -0.43 -12.11
CA SER A 512 15.59 -1.72 -12.50
C SER A 512 14.85 -1.59 -13.83
N ASN A 513 15.01 -2.58 -14.72
CA ASN A 513 14.20 -2.72 -15.92
C ASN A 513 13.58 -4.11 -15.93
N THR A 514 12.26 -4.18 -16.05
CA THR A 514 11.51 -5.44 -16.14
C THR A 514 10.67 -5.47 -17.41
N ILE A 515 10.86 -6.52 -18.22
CA ILE A 515 9.98 -6.88 -19.34
C ILE A 515 9.18 -8.10 -18.92
N SER A 516 7.87 -8.04 -19.11
CA SER A 516 7.00 -9.12 -18.69
C SER A 516 6.08 -9.55 -19.84
N LEU A 517 5.81 -10.85 -19.90
CA LEU A 517 4.80 -11.43 -20.77
C LEU A 517 3.86 -12.28 -19.94
N PHE A 518 2.58 -12.24 -20.24
CA PHE A 518 1.60 -13.08 -19.54
C PHE A 518 0.49 -13.55 -20.46
N ALA A 519 -0.04 -14.71 -20.11
CA ALA A 519 -1.19 -15.32 -20.77
C ALA A 519 -2.11 -15.91 -19.69
N SER A 520 -3.41 -15.79 -19.89
CA SER A 520 -4.39 -16.47 -19.07
C SER A 520 -5.62 -16.87 -19.88
N ASP A 521 -6.29 -17.94 -19.42
CA ASP A 521 -7.55 -18.43 -19.95
C ASP A 521 -8.49 -18.78 -18.78
N ALA A 522 -9.71 -18.21 -18.82
CA ALA A 522 -10.80 -18.63 -17.94
C ALA A 522 -11.75 -19.54 -18.74
N VAL A 523 -11.63 -20.83 -18.51
CA VAL A 523 -12.38 -21.90 -19.18
C VAL A 523 -13.63 -22.24 -18.39
N THR A 524 -14.81 -21.92 -18.89
CA THR A 524 -16.09 -22.22 -18.24
C THR A 524 -16.78 -23.39 -18.94
N THR A 525 -17.04 -24.46 -18.20
CA THR A 525 -17.73 -25.64 -18.72
C THR A 525 -19.03 -25.91 -17.98
N GLY A 526 -20.09 -26.24 -18.73
CA GLY A 526 -21.40 -26.58 -18.20
C GLY A 526 -22.06 -25.48 -17.35
N GLU A 527 -21.72 -24.21 -17.53
CA GLU A 527 -22.20 -23.05 -16.74
C GLU A 527 -21.93 -23.17 -15.22
N ARG A 528 -21.19 -24.20 -14.77
CA ARG A 528 -20.99 -24.52 -13.34
C ARG A 528 -19.55 -24.46 -12.88
N VAL A 529 -18.61 -24.81 -13.73
CA VAL A 529 -17.19 -24.86 -13.34
C VAL A 529 -16.40 -23.90 -14.22
N THR A 530 -15.60 -23.04 -13.59
CA THR A 530 -14.63 -22.21 -14.29
C THR A 530 -13.24 -22.59 -13.79
N ILE A 531 -12.33 -22.88 -14.72
CA ILE A 531 -10.92 -23.12 -14.47
C ILE A 531 -10.14 -21.90 -14.97
N ASN A 532 -9.41 -21.25 -14.10
CA ASN A 532 -8.54 -20.13 -14.44
C ASN A 532 -7.11 -20.66 -14.55
N LEU A 533 -6.51 -20.53 -15.72
CA LEU A 533 -5.14 -20.89 -16.00
C LEU A 533 -4.36 -19.62 -16.33
N GLY A 534 -3.19 -19.46 -15.76
CA GLY A 534 -2.35 -18.29 -16.02
C GLY A 534 -0.87 -18.62 -15.92
N VAL A 535 -0.10 -17.93 -16.71
CA VAL A 535 1.36 -17.95 -16.65
C VAL A 535 1.90 -16.56 -16.91
N ARG A 536 2.93 -16.20 -16.16
CA ARG A 536 3.68 -14.96 -16.32
C ARG A 536 5.16 -15.26 -16.37
N TYR A 537 5.86 -14.62 -17.29
CA TYR A 537 7.31 -14.58 -17.37
C TYR A 537 7.79 -13.15 -17.17
N ASP A 538 8.79 -12.98 -16.32
CA ASP A 538 9.45 -11.70 -16.06
C ASP A 538 10.96 -11.82 -16.33
N HIS A 539 11.48 -10.88 -17.13
CA HIS A 539 12.91 -10.64 -17.32
C HIS A 539 13.26 -9.32 -16.65
N SER A 540 13.94 -9.39 -15.51
CA SER A 540 14.25 -8.24 -14.65
C SER A 540 15.75 -8.04 -14.56
N ARG A 541 16.24 -6.81 -14.70
CA ARG A 541 17.65 -6.45 -14.60
C ARG A 541 17.86 -5.41 -13.50
N ALA A 542 18.80 -5.67 -12.62
CA ALA A 542 19.34 -4.73 -11.65
C ALA A 542 20.58 -4.02 -12.23
N VAL A 543 20.59 -2.69 -12.23
CA VAL A 543 21.62 -1.90 -12.89
C VAL A 543 22.15 -0.83 -11.94
N SER A 544 23.46 -0.79 -11.74
CA SER A 544 24.18 0.33 -11.14
C SER A 544 24.47 1.32 -12.26
N GLN A 545 23.81 2.49 -12.22
CA GLN A 545 23.87 3.53 -13.24
C GLN A 545 24.90 4.60 -12.86
N ASP A 546 25.26 5.46 -13.82
CA ASP A 546 26.12 6.62 -13.57
C ASP A 546 25.39 7.64 -12.68
N LEU A 547 26.09 8.19 -11.68
CA LEU A 547 25.57 9.19 -10.76
C LEU A 547 26.50 10.39 -10.68
N HIS A 548 25.96 11.57 -10.39
CA HIS A 548 26.75 12.78 -10.12
C HIS A 548 27.38 12.71 -8.72
N THR A 549 28.59 13.30 -8.56
CA THR A 549 29.15 13.54 -7.23
C THR A 549 28.36 14.63 -6.52
N LEU A 550 28.46 14.68 -5.20
CA LEU A 550 27.75 15.66 -4.37
C LEU A 550 28.71 16.69 -3.76
N ASP A 551 28.24 17.94 -3.65
CA ASP A 551 28.88 18.96 -2.83
C ASP A 551 28.53 18.78 -1.33
N LEU A 552 29.15 19.56 -0.44
CA LEU A 552 28.89 19.56 1.01
C LEU A 552 27.47 20.00 1.40
N ARG A 553 26.67 20.47 0.43
CA ARG A 553 25.25 20.80 0.62
C ARG A 553 24.32 19.71 0.10
N GLY A 554 24.88 18.60 -0.40
CA GLY A 554 24.15 17.48 -0.96
C GLY A 554 23.59 17.70 -2.36
N ARG A 555 24.10 18.69 -3.11
CA ARG A 555 23.66 18.98 -4.46
C ARG A 555 24.58 18.31 -5.48
N ASP A 556 24.01 17.86 -6.58
CA ASP A 556 24.76 17.31 -7.70
C ASP A 556 25.80 18.31 -8.21
N THR A 557 27.00 17.81 -8.49
CA THR A 557 28.05 18.53 -9.22
C THR A 557 28.10 18.08 -10.69
N ASP A 558 28.92 18.73 -11.52
CA ASP A 558 29.09 18.32 -12.92
C ASP A 558 29.90 17.01 -13.09
N ALA A 559 30.57 16.56 -12.03
CA ALA A 559 31.42 15.36 -12.10
C ALA A 559 30.54 14.10 -11.98
N ILE A 560 30.77 13.14 -12.88
CA ILE A 560 30.03 11.88 -12.96
C ILE A 560 30.90 10.73 -12.46
N ILE A 561 30.32 9.89 -11.61
CA ILE A 561 30.89 8.63 -11.16
C ILE A 561 30.23 7.52 -11.96
N PRO A 562 31.00 6.72 -12.73
CA PRO A 562 30.42 5.62 -13.51
C PRO A 562 29.85 4.53 -12.61
N GLY A 563 28.70 4.01 -12.98
CA GLY A 563 28.11 2.84 -12.37
C GLY A 563 28.78 1.55 -12.81
N LEU A 564 28.41 0.44 -12.19
CA LEU A 564 28.93 -0.90 -12.50
C LEU A 564 28.18 -1.60 -13.65
N GLY A 565 27.15 -0.96 -14.22
CA GLY A 565 26.29 -1.58 -15.24
C GLY A 565 25.35 -2.63 -14.63
N THR A 566 25.07 -3.71 -15.38
CA THR A 566 24.15 -4.77 -14.91
C THR A 566 24.82 -5.59 -13.80
N LEU A 567 24.20 -5.62 -12.63
CA LEU A 567 24.65 -6.35 -11.45
C LEU A 567 24.16 -7.80 -11.47
N TYR A 568 22.87 -8.00 -11.71
CA TYR A 568 22.25 -9.33 -11.86
C TYR A 568 21.00 -9.26 -12.73
N THR A 569 20.56 -10.42 -13.19
CA THR A 569 19.37 -10.59 -14.03
C THR A 569 18.55 -11.75 -13.52
N TRP A 570 17.27 -11.54 -13.35
CA TRP A 570 16.31 -12.58 -12.99
C TRP A 570 15.44 -12.93 -14.20
N ASN A 571 15.25 -14.24 -14.39
CA ASN A 571 14.28 -14.79 -15.34
C ASN A 571 13.32 -15.67 -14.54
N THR A 572 12.08 -15.21 -14.34
CA THR A 572 11.14 -15.88 -13.46
C THR A 572 9.89 -16.32 -14.18
N LEU A 573 9.37 -17.49 -13.80
CA LEU A 573 8.13 -18.03 -14.30
C LEU A 573 7.15 -18.21 -13.13
N SER A 574 5.96 -17.62 -13.27
CA SER A 574 4.93 -17.55 -12.21
C SER A 574 3.65 -18.19 -12.71
N PRO A 575 3.46 -19.52 -12.54
CA PRO A 575 2.22 -20.21 -12.86
C PRO A 575 1.11 -19.87 -11.85
N ARG A 576 -0.14 -19.87 -12.32
CA ARG A 576 -1.33 -19.62 -11.51
C ARG A 576 -2.46 -20.49 -12.00
N VAL A 577 -3.14 -21.16 -11.07
CA VAL A 577 -4.28 -22.03 -11.38
C VAL A 577 -5.37 -21.73 -10.37
N GLY A 578 -6.60 -21.61 -10.84
CA GLY A 578 -7.75 -21.42 -9.99
C GLY A 578 -8.94 -22.23 -10.49
N VAL A 579 -9.81 -22.61 -9.57
CA VAL A 579 -11.06 -23.32 -9.88
C VAL A 579 -12.18 -22.68 -9.09
N THR A 580 -13.30 -22.42 -9.76
CA THR A 580 -14.57 -22.09 -9.11
C THR A 580 -15.64 -23.06 -9.54
N ALA A 581 -16.48 -23.51 -8.62
CA ALA A 581 -17.54 -24.46 -8.91
C ALA A 581 -18.84 -24.08 -8.19
N LYS A 582 -19.94 -23.93 -8.96
CA LYS A 582 -21.31 -23.77 -8.41
C LYS A 582 -21.77 -25.09 -7.82
N MET A 583 -21.78 -25.22 -6.50
CA MET A 583 -22.09 -26.47 -5.77
C MET A 583 -23.58 -26.72 -5.60
N SER A 584 -24.39 -25.66 -5.61
CA SER A 584 -25.84 -25.75 -5.48
C SER A 584 -26.56 -25.50 -6.81
N SER A 585 -27.77 -26.06 -6.98
CA SER A 585 -28.59 -25.87 -8.17
C SER A 585 -29.07 -24.43 -8.34
N ASP A 586 -29.23 -23.70 -7.22
CA ASP A 586 -29.60 -22.28 -7.20
C ASP A 586 -28.42 -21.33 -7.47
N GLY A 587 -27.20 -21.87 -7.67
CA GLY A 587 -25.97 -21.10 -7.90
C GLY A 587 -25.47 -20.27 -6.73
N ARG A 588 -26.07 -20.39 -5.54
CA ARG A 588 -25.77 -19.57 -4.35
C ARG A 588 -24.64 -20.10 -3.50
N THR A 589 -24.15 -21.32 -3.77
CA THR A 589 -22.98 -21.89 -3.08
C THR A 589 -21.87 -22.10 -4.08
N MET A 590 -20.71 -21.52 -3.80
CA MET A 590 -19.55 -21.62 -4.67
C MET A 590 -18.34 -22.14 -3.90
N LEU A 591 -17.69 -23.15 -4.44
CA LEU A 591 -16.37 -23.61 -4.01
C LEU A 591 -15.31 -22.85 -4.83
N ARG A 592 -14.24 -22.41 -4.17
CA ARG A 592 -13.07 -21.81 -4.80
C ARG A 592 -11.82 -22.52 -4.34
N ALA A 593 -10.87 -22.69 -5.24
CA ALA A 593 -9.52 -23.14 -4.90
C ALA A 593 -8.54 -22.43 -5.82
N SER A 594 -7.37 -22.08 -5.30
CA SER A 594 -6.32 -21.48 -6.11
C SER A 594 -4.93 -21.91 -5.66
N TYR A 595 -4.01 -21.92 -6.62
CA TYR A 595 -2.57 -21.96 -6.44
C TYR A 595 -1.95 -20.88 -7.28
N GLY A 596 -0.93 -20.19 -6.73
CA GLY A 596 -0.17 -19.21 -7.49
C GLY A 596 1.24 -19.05 -6.94
N ARG A 597 2.22 -18.96 -7.86
CA ARG A 597 3.56 -18.48 -7.54
C ARG A 597 3.63 -16.98 -7.78
N PHE A 598 4.13 -16.26 -6.78
CA PHE A 598 4.30 -14.81 -6.82
C PHE A 598 5.77 -14.48 -6.57
N THR A 599 6.35 -13.70 -7.47
CA THR A 599 7.78 -13.36 -7.43
C THR A 599 7.94 -11.87 -7.18
N GLN A 600 8.82 -11.52 -6.25
CA GLN A 600 9.17 -10.13 -5.94
C GLN A 600 9.92 -9.51 -7.12
N GLY A 601 9.62 -8.26 -7.43
CA GLY A 601 10.40 -7.46 -8.36
C GLY A 601 11.72 -6.98 -7.78
N VAL A 602 12.64 -6.56 -8.63
CA VAL A 602 13.91 -5.96 -8.24
C VAL A 602 13.65 -4.65 -7.47
N LEU A 603 14.06 -4.59 -6.20
CA LEU A 603 14.09 -3.38 -5.40
C LEU A 603 15.47 -2.71 -5.55
N THR A 604 15.49 -1.51 -6.09
CA THR A 604 16.75 -0.82 -6.38
C THR A 604 17.54 -0.42 -5.13
N GLY A 605 16.86 -0.29 -3.98
CA GLY A 605 17.49 -0.06 -2.68
C GLY A 605 18.28 -1.25 -2.12
N GLU A 606 18.11 -2.46 -2.65
CA GLU A 606 18.89 -3.62 -2.19
C GLU A 606 20.35 -3.54 -2.63
N PHE A 607 20.62 -2.90 -3.77
CA PHE A 607 21.96 -2.85 -4.34
C PHE A 607 22.52 -1.43 -4.54
N GLY A 608 21.83 -0.39 -4.09
CA GLY A 608 22.31 1.00 -4.21
C GLY A 608 23.69 1.20 -3.59
N SER A 609 24.00 0.50 -2.48
CA SER A 609 25.28 0.57 -1.79
C SER A 609 26.49 0.00 -2.57
N PHE A 610 26.25 -0.76 -3.65
CA PHE A 610 27.33 -1.25 -4.54
C PHE A 610 27.84 -0.19 -5.51
N HIS A 611 27.16 0.97 -5.59
CA HIS A 611 27.60 2.04 -6.47
C HIS A 611 28.99 2.55 -6.05
N THR A 612 29.87 2.76 -7.03
CA THR A 612 31.28 3.16 -6.82
C THR A 612 31.43 4.53 -6.17
N GLY A 613 30.38 5.36 -6.17
CA GLY A 613 30.32 6.68 -5.51
C GLY A 613 30.09 6.63 -4.01
N VAL A 614 29.68 5.48 -3.47
CA VAL A 614 29.43 5.36 -2.03
C VAL A 614 30.74 5.44 -1.26
N SER A 615 30.87 6.49 -0.42
CA SER A 615 32.12 6.79 0.30
C SER A 615 32.35 5.85 1.49
N PRO A 616 33.62 5.58 1.86
CA PRO A 616 33.96 4.83 3.06
C PRO A 616 33.49 5.54 4.34
N ILE A 617 33.25 4.74 5.39
CA ILE A 617 33.00 5.22 6.76
C ILE A 617 34.24 4.95 7.57
N THR A 618 34.83 5.99 8.16
CA THR A 618 35.97 5.88 9.06
C THR A 618 35.57 6.17 10.50
N THR A 619 35.81 5.23 11.40
CA THR A 619 35.54 5.37 12.84
C THR A 619 36.86 5.45 13.60
N MET A 620 37.04 6.51 14.40
CA MET A 620 38.19 6.74 15.25
C MET A 620 37.76 6.76 16.70
N ALA A 621 38.51 6.12 17.60
CA ALA A 621 38.31 6.24 19.04
C ALA A 621 39.00 7.50 19.59
N PHE A 622 38.39 8.08 20.62
CA PHE A 622 38.98 9.19 21.38
C PHE A 622 40.10 8.69 22.28
N ASP A 623 41.26 9.29 22.16
CA ASP A 623 42.40 9.05 23.01
C ASP A 623 42.51 10.13 24.07
N VAL A 624 42.34 9.74 25.35
CA VAL A 624 42.37 10.65 26.49
C VAL A 624 43.77 11.27 26.67
N ALA A 625 44.84 10.54 26.29
CA ALA A 625 46.21 11.02 26.45
C ALA A 625 46.53 12.16 25.46
N THR A 626 46.04 12.08 24.26
CA THR A 626 46.27 13.10 23.20
C THR A 626 45.18 14.15 23.14
N GLY A 627 44.03 13.90 23.76
CA GLY A 627 42.83 14.79 23.69
C GLY A 627 42.16 14.80 22.30
N GLY A 628 42.41 13.77 21.47
CA GLY A 628 41.91 13.72 20.08
C GLY A 628 41.42 12.33 19.67
N TYR A 629 40.82 12.26 18.48
CA TYR A 629 40.35 11.00 17.87
C TYR A 629 41.47 10.44 16.98
N THR A 630 42.40 9.66 17.59
CA THR A 630 43.63 9.24 16.94
C THR A 630 43.73 7.73 16.68
N THR A 631 42.95 6.92 17.38
CA THR A 631 43.02 5.46 17.26
C THR A 631 41.96 4.97 16.25
N LEU A 632 42.41 4.37 15.16
CA LEU A 632 41.54 3.76 14.18
C LEU A 632 40.77 2.57 14.77
N VAL A 633 39.47 2.63 14.79
CA VAL A 633 38.57 1.54 15.21
C VAL A 633 38.14 0.69 13.99
N SER A 634 37.68 1.31 12.95
CA SER A 634 37.24 0.62 11.74
C SER A 634 37.23 1.52 10.52
N VAL A 635 37.43 0.91 9.36
CA VAL A 635 37.09 1.47 8.05
C VAL A 635 36.11 0.51 7.41
N VAL A 636 34.93 1.01 7.05
CA VAL A 636 33.95 0.27 6.24
C VAL A 636 33.93 0.89 4.86
N ASP A 637 34.55 0.22 3.91
CA ASP A 637 34.60 0.63 2.52
C ASP A 637 33.70 -0.30 1.68
N PRO A 638 32.57 0.21 1.17
CA PRO A 638 31.66 -0.58 0.35
C PRO A 638 32.33 -1.25 -0.85
N LYS A 639 33.30 -0.57 -1.47
CA LYS A 639 34.01 -1.10 -2.66
C LYS A 639 34.81 -2.37 -2.36
N THR A 640 35.35 -2.47 -1.17
CA THR A 640 36.25 -3.60 -0.78
C THR A 640 35.53 -4.63 0.06
N GLN A 641 34.49 -4.27 0.82
CA GLN A 641 33.84 -5.14 1.79
C GLN A 641 32.50 -5.71 1.32
N LEU A 642 31.77 -4.99 0.44
CA LEU A 642 30.52 -5.53 -0.10
C LEU A 642 30.80 -6.49 -1.25
N ARG A 643 30.06 -7.56 -1.28
CA ARG A 643 30.04 -8.58 -2.34
C ARG A 643 28.61 -8.88 -2.72
N LEU A 644 28.39 -9.09 -4.00
CA LEU A 644 27.13 -9.51 -4.56
C LEU A 644 27.27 -10.94 -5.05
N ASP A 645 26.34 -11.81 -4.68
CA ASP A 645 26.24 -13.16 -5.18
C ASP A 645 25.82 -13.14 -6.66
N SER A 646 26.60 -13.77 -7.53
CA SER A 646 26.29 -13.87 -8.96
C SER A 646 25.03 -14.70 -9.22
N ASP A 647 24.71 -15.63 -8.32
CA ASP A 647 23.59 -16.57 -8.42
C ASP A 647 22.38 -16.15 -7.58
N ILE A 648 22.35 -14.86 -7.16
CA ILE A 648 21.24 -14.31 -6.37
C ILE A 648 19.90 -14.52 -7.10
N ARG A 649 18.95 -15.13 -6.40
CA ARG A 649 17.63 -15.52 -6.92
C ARG A 649 16.55 -14.55 -6.49
N ALA A 650 15.51 -14.46 -7.30
CA ALA A 650 14.34 -13.65 -6.97
C ALA A 650 13.53 -14.28 -5.82
N PRO A 651 13.24 -13.53 -4.75
CA PRO A 651 12.33 -13.99 -3.72
C PRO A 651 10.97 -14.35 -4.30
N HIS A 652 10.38 -15.45 -3.84
CA HIS A 652 9.06 -15.86 -4.30
C HIS A 652 8.25 -16.53 -3.19
N SER A 653 6.94 -16.53 -3.38
CA SER A 653 6.00 -17.24 -2.51
C SER A 653 5.10 -18.13 -3.34
N ASP A 654 4.87 -19.35 -2.85
CA ASP A 654 3.82 -20.24 -3.30
C ASP A 654 2.60 -20.10 -2.38
N GLU A 655 1.46 -19.77 -2.96
CA GLU A 655 0.22 -19.49 -2.23
C GLU A 655 -0.87 -20.46 -2.66
N TYR A 656 -1.51 -21.07 -1.68
CA TYR A 656 -2.61 -22.02 -1.84
C TYR A 656 -3.84 -21.51 -1.09
N SER A 657 -5.00 -21.59 -1.69
CA SER A 657 -6.25 -21.29 -1.01
C SER A 657 -7.37 -22.24 -1.37
N ILE A 658 -8.26 -22.48 -0.42
CA ILE A 658 -9.53 -23.17 -0.62
C ILE A 658 -10.61 -22.46 0.22
N GLY A 659 -11.78 -22.25 -0.36
CA GLY A 659 -12.86 -21.52 0.30
C GLY A 659 -14.23 -21.84 -0.24
N VAL A 660 -15.25 -21.47 0.53
CA VAL A 660 -16.65 -21.59 0.17
C VAL A 660 -17.34 -20.25 0.39
N ASP A 661 -18.06 -19.80 -0.62
CA ASP A 661 -18.94 -18.64 -0.56
C ASP A 661 -20.40 -19.12 -0.61
N ARG A 662 -21.24 -18.51 0.21
CA ARG A 662 -22.67 -18.83 0.27
C ARG A 662 -23.51 -17.56 0.41
N GLU A 663 -24.47 -17.38 -0.48
CA GLU A 663 -25.55 -16.42 -0.29
C GLU A 663 -26.65 -17.05 0.59
N LEU A 664 -26.84 -16.47 1.78
CA LEU A 664 -27.84 -16.93 2.75
C LEU A 664 -29.23 -16.34 2.50
N GLY A 665 -29.34 -15.35 1.63
CA GLY A 665 -30.56 -14.66 1.25
C GLY A 665 -30.29 -13.72 0.07
N ARG A 666 -31.21 -12.80 -0.20
CA ARG A 666 -31.03 -11.79 -1.28
C ARG A 666 -29.95 -10.78 -0.97
N ASP A 667 -29.66 -10.55 0.32
CA ASP A 667 -28.84 -9.43 0.78
C ASP A 667 -27.67 -9.83 1.67
N LEU A 668 -27.52 -11.11 2.01
CA LEU A 668 -26.53 -11.61 2.95
C LEU A 668 -25.67 -12.69 2.31
N ALA A 669 -24.34 -12.47 2.30
CA ALA A 669 -23.37 -13.44 1.84
C ALA A 669 -22.34 -13.72 2.94
N VAL A 670 -21.87 -14.95 3.00
CA VAL A 670 -20.78 -15.41 3.87
C VAL A 670 -19.75 -16.11 3.03
N ALA A 671 -18.47 -15.83 3.28
CA ALA A 671 -17.36 -16.56 2.68
C ALA A 671 -16.40 -17.03 3.79
N VAL A 672 -15.83 -18.21 3.62
CA VAL A 672 -14.79 -18.76 4.48
C VAL A 672 -13.69 -19.34 3.59
N ALA A 673 -12.46 -18.93 3.81
CA ALA A 673 -11.31 -19.40 3.06
C ALA A 673 -10.16 -19.77 4.01
N TYR A 674 -9.49 -20.89 3.73
CA TYR A 674 -8.20 -21.24 4.28
C TYR A 674 -7.11 -20.85 3.29
N VAL A 675 -6.02 -20.27 3.80
CA VAL A 675 -4.88 -19.82 3.03
C VAL A 675 -3.60 -20.39 3.63
N HIS A 676 -2.78 -20.98 2.78
CA HIS A 676 -1.42 -21.38 3.10
C HIS A 676 -0.45 -20.69 2.15
N LYS A 677 0.65 -20.17 2.70
CA LYS A 677 1.68 -19.50 1.90
C LYS A 677 3.06 -19.82 2.44
N ASP A 678 3.95 -20.22 1.53
CA ASP A 678 5.36 -20.43 1.77
C ASP A 678 6.19 -19.46 0.93
N GLY A 679 7.06 -18.67 1.59
CA GLY A 679 8.01 -17.76 0.95
C GLY A 679 9.43 -18.26 1.12
N THR A 680 10.22 -18.18 0.06
CA THR A 680 11.61 -18.61 0.00
C THR A 680 12.49 -17.66 -0.82
N ASP A 681 13.79 -17.92 -0.84
CA ASP A 681 14.80 -17.15 -1.57
C ASP A 681 14.84 -15.66 -1.18
N PHE A 682 14.47 -15.30 0.06
CA PHE A 682 14.58 -13.92 0.52
C PHE A 682 16.02 -13.43 0.45
N ILE A 683 16.19 -12.17 0.02
CA ILE A 683 17.48 -11.51 -0.04
C ILE A 683 17.90 -11.08 1.37
N GLY A 684 19.17 -11.27 1.69
CA GLY A 684 19.78 -10.83 2.94
C GLY A 684 21.28 -10.85 2.88
N TRP A 685 21.89 -10.45 3.98
CA TRP A 685 23.33 -10.43 4.11
C TRP A 685 23.86 -11.71 4.75
N THR A 686 25.09 -12.09 4.36
CA THR A 686 25.89 -13.10 5.03
C THR A 686 27.30 -12.56 5.18
N GLU A 687 27.86 -12.62 6.38
CA GLU A 687 29.26 -12.27 6.61
C GLU A 687 30.14 -13.45 6.23
N VAL A 688 31.13 -13.23 5.35
CA VAL A 688 31.97 -14.30 4.74
C VAL A 688 33.46 -14.10 4.90
N GLY A 689 33.92 -12.99 5.50
CA GLY A 689 35.35 -12.65 5.65
C GLY A 689 35.84 -12.72 7.06
N GLY A 690 34.97 -12.71 8.04
CA GLY A 690 35.27 -12.79 9.46
C GLY A 690 35.62 -14.22 9.89
N GLN A 691 36.58 -14.33 10.77
CA GLN A 691 36.82 -15.56 11.52
C GLN A 691 36.29 -15.37 12.93
N TYR A 692 35.40 -16.25 13.34
CA TYR A 692 34.73 -16.13 14.62
C TYR A 692 35.09 -17.27 15.55
N ARG A 693 35.16 -16.96 16.84
CA ARG A 693 35.24 -17.94 17.91
C ARG A 693 34.05 -17.78 18.83
N GLU A 694 33.57 -18.87 19.35
CA GLU A 694 32.52 -18.83 20.36
C GLU A 694 33.12 -18.46 21.72
N GLU A 695 32.52 -17.48 22.38
CA GLU A 695 32.81 -17.08 23.75
C GLU A 695 31.53 -17.00 24.56
N THR A 696 31.62 -17.29 25.85
CA THR A 696 30.48 -17.07 26.75
C THR A 696 30.63 -15.71 27.42
N ARG A 697 29.61 -14.85 27.27
CA ARG A 697 29.51 -13.60 28.02
C ARG A 697 28.63 -13.79 29.23
N THR A 698 29.05 -13.29 30.37
CA THR A 698 28.19 -13.24 31.56
C THR A 698 27.25 -12.04 31.47
N LEU A 699 25.97 -12.30 31.54
CA LEU A 699 24.95 -11.28 31.57
C LEU A 699 24.87 -10.58 32.95
N PRO A 700 24.29 -9.39 33.06
CA PRO A 700 24.16 -8.68 34.34
C PRO A 700 23.42 -9.45 35.46
N ASP A 701 22.56 -10.40 35.10
CA ASP A 701 21.89 -11.31 36.06
C ASP A 701 22.67 -12.57 36.40
N GLY A 702 23.91 -12.72 35.89
CA GLY A 702 24.75 -13.89 36.05
C GLY A 702 24.52 -14.99 35.01
N GLY A 703 23.54 -14.83 34.13
CA GLY A 703 23.28 -15.75 33.03
C GLY A 703 24.44 -15.85 32.04
N ALA A 704 24.55 -16.95 31.32
CA ALA A 704 25.56 -17.19 30.29
C ALA A 704 24.95 -17.01 28.90
N LEU A 705 25.58 -16.15 28.05
CA LEU A 705 25.19 -15.94 26.67
C LEU A 705 26.33 -16.36 25.74
N PRO A 706 26.14 -17.39 24.89
CA PRO A 706 27.15 -17.71 23.88
C PRO A 706 27.10 -16.63 22.79
N VAL A 707 28.25 -16.11 22.41
CA VAL A 707 28.42 -15.09 21.38
C VAL A 707 29.56 -15.45 20.45
N LEU A 708 29.47 -15.07 19.22
CA LEU A 708 30.50 -15.19 18.21
C LEU A 708 31.34 -13.92 18.16
N VAL A 709 32.61 -14.04 18.56
CA VAL A 709 33.57 -12.95 18.68
C VAL A 709 34.50 -12.99 17.48
N LEU A 710 34.66 -11.87 16.81
CA LEU A 710 35.57 -11.73 15.68
C LEU A 710 37.01 -11.94 16.16
N ALA A 711 37.74 -12.88 15.56
CA ALA A 711 39.11 -13.26 15.90
C ALA A 711 40.17 -12.66 14.96
N ASN A 712 39.77 -12.24 13.76
CA ASN A 712 40.67 -11.56 12.82
C ASN A 712 40.37 -10.05 12.76
N SER A 713 41.14 -9.33 11.91
CA SER A 713 40.96 -7.87 11.77
C SER A 713 39.53 -7.54 11.27
N PRO A 714 38.86 -6.52 11.83
CA PRO A 714 37.56 -6.00 11.30
C PRO A 714 37.61 -5.64 9.81
N SER A 715 38.76 -5.23 9.30
CA SER A 715 38.94 -4.92 7.87
C SER A 715 38.90 -6.16 6.96
N ALA A 716 39.01 -7.36 7.50
CA ALA A 716 38.87 -8.60 6.75
C ALA A 716 37.41 -9.00 6.50
N ARG A 717 36.47 -8.42 7.21
CA ARG A 717 35.03 -8.72 7.04
C ARG A 717 34.56 -8.41 5.62
N ARG A 718 33.75 -9.30 5.10
CA ARG A 718 33.09 -9.16 3.79
C ARG A 718 31.64 -9.51 3.95
N PHE A 719 30.78 -8.69 3.37
CA PHE A 719 29.33 -8.79 3.47
C PHE A 719 28.77 -9.19 2.11
N LEU A 720 28.32 -10.41 1.99
CA LEU A 720 27.74 -10.95 0.77
C LEU A 720 26.22 -10.75 0.76
N LEU A 721 25.70 -10.00 -0.21
CA LEU A 721 24.26 -9.94 -0.49
C LEU A 721 23.87 -11.16 -1.33
N THR A 722 23.03 -12.01 -0.80
CA THR A 722 22.68 -13.32 -1.35
C THR A 722 21.26 -13.72 -0.93
N ASN A 723 20.91 -14.99 -1.10
CA ASN A 723 19.74 -15.64 -0.50
C ASN A 723 20.21 -16.53 0.67
N PRO A 724 20.31 -15.99 1.91
CA PRO A 724 20.84 -16.77 3.03
C PRO A 724 19.98 -17.98 3.33
N GLU A 725 20.62 -19.09 3.68
CA GLU A 725 19.93 -20.31 4.08
C GLU A 725 19.04 -20.06 5.33
N GLY A 726 17.86 -20.65 5.35
CA GLY A 726 16.91 -20.53 6.46
C GLY A 726 16.01 -19.30 6.43
N TYR A 727 16.24 -18.34 5.54
CA TYR A 727 15.32 -17.21 5.36
C TYR A 727 14.04 -17.72 4.70
N SER A 728 12.93 -17.55 5.40
CA SER A 728 11.64 -18.14 4.99
C SER A 728 10.45 -17.42 5.61
N LEU A 729 9.30 -17.55 4.96
CA LEU A 729 7.99 -17.17 5.45
C LEU A 729 7.09 -18.42 5.42
N ALA A 730 6.38 -18.70 6.50
CA ALA A 730 5.27 -19.63 6.51
C ALA A 730 4.04 -18.94 7.11
N TYR A 731 2.95 -18.87 6.34
CA TYR A 731 1.68 -18.32 6.76
C TYR A 731 0.59 -19.36 6.63
N ASN A 732 -0.25 -19.47 7.68
CA ASN A 732 -1.48 -20.25 7.67
C ASN A 732 -2.60 -19.39 8.24
N GLY A 733 -3.71 -19.27 7.53
CA GLY A 733 -4.81 -18.42 7.95
C GLY A 733 -6.18 -18.93 7.54
N LEU A 734 -7.15 -18.79 8.44
CA LEU A 734 -8.57 -18.92 8.15
C LEU A 734 -9.16 -17.52 8.11
N VAL A 735 -9.82 -17.18 7.02
CA VAL A 735 -10.47 -15.87 6.81
C VAL A 735 -11.96 -16.11 6.60
N ALA A 736 -12.79 -15.51 7.43
CA ALA A 736 -14.25 -15.53 7.29
C ALA A 736 -14.74 -14.09 7.03
N THR A 737 -15.66 -13.92 6.09
CA THR A 737 -16.29 -12.64 5.79
C THR A 737 -17.81 -12.77 5.78
N LEU A 738 -18.49 -11.69 6.18
CA LEU A 738 -19.93 -11.53 6.12
C LEU A 738 -20.24 -10.20 5.47
N GLU A 739 -21.02 -10.22 4.39
CA GLU A 739 -21.47 -9.01 3.71
C GLU A 739 -23.00 -8.93 3.69
N LYS A 740 -23.54 -7.85 4.25
CA LYS A 740 -24.94 -7.50 4.20
C LYS A 740 -25.10 -6.24 3.35
N ARG A 741 -25.84 -6.35 2.24
CA ARG A 741 -26.19 -5.22 1.38
C ARG A 741 -27.10 -4.23 2.08
N ILE A 742 -27.16 -3.01 1.53
CA ILE A 742 -28.15 -2.05 1.96
C ILE A 742 -29.55 -2.55 1.55
N SER A 743 -30.32 -2.96 2.55
CA SER A 743 -31.73 -3.27 2.43
C SER A 743 -32.37 -2.93 3.76
N SER A 744 -33.62 -2.46 3.74
CA SER A 744 -34.30 -1.96 4.94
C SER A 744 -33.50 -0.88 5.70
N GLY A 745 -32.72 -0.05 4.97
CA GLY A 745 -31.98 1.07 5.52
C GLY A 745 -30.67 0.74 6.24
N TRP A 746 -30.17 -0.54 6.21
CA TRP A 746 -28.90 -0.86 6.83
C TRP A 746 -28.02 -1.76 5.98
N ARG A 747 -26.70 -1.63 6.17
CA ARG A 747 -25.67 -2.50 5.59
C ARG A 747 -24.60 -2.83 6.61
N ALA A 748 -23.90 -3.94 6.40
CA ALA A 748 -22.76 -4.34 7.21
C ALA A 748 -21.74 -5.14 6.40
N PHE A 749 -20.48 -4.98 6.77
CA PHE A 749 -19.38 -5.84 6.34
C PHE A 749 -18.61 -6.28 7.57
N GLY A 750 -18.43 -7.57 7.75
CA GLY A 750 -17.66 -8.16 8.83
C GLY A 750 -16.56 -9.05 8.29
N SER A 751 -15.39 -9.06 8.94
CA SER A 751 -14.37 -10.07 8.67
C SER A 751 -13.69 -10.51 9.95
N TYR A 752 -13.42 -11.80 10.05
CA TYR A 752 -12.60 -12.40 11.08
C TYR A 752 -11.50 -13.22 10.44
N SER A 753 -10.26 -13.02 10.90
CA SER A 753 -9.14 -13.87 10.52
C SER A 753 -8.45 -14.44 11.73
N TYR A 754 -8.17 -15.75 11.66
CA TYR A 754 -7.29 -16.45 12.57
C TYR A 754 -6.08 -16.91 11.79
N SER A 755 -4.87 -16.43 12.17
CA SER A 755 -3.68 -16.69 11.36
C SER A 755 -2.41 -16.85 12.19
N ARG A 756 -1.43 -17.47 11.55
CA ARG A 756 -0.06 -17.60 12.08
C ARG A 756 0.93 -17.28 10.97
N ALA A 757 1.79 -16.27 11.21
CA ALA A 757 2.92 -15.92 10.36
C ALA A 757 4.22 -16.17 11.12
N SER A 758 5.14 -16.98 10.57
CA SER A 758 6.40 -17.36 11.20
C SER A 758 7.49 -17.54 10.16
N GLY A 759 8.74 -17.45 10.58
CA GLY A 759 9.88 -17.62 9.70
C GLY A 759 11.08 -16.78 10.15
N LEU A 760 11.92 -16.49 9.19
CA LEU A 760 13.02 -15.53 9.29
C LEU A 760 12.97 -14.69 8.02
N GLN A 761 12.43 -13.46 8.13
CA GLN A 761 12.28 -12.54 7.02
C GLN A 761 12.74 -11.15 7.43
N VAL A 762 13.72 -10.61 6.73
CA VAL A 762 14.36 -9.33 7.06
C VAL A 762 13.47 -8.14 6.72
N SER A 763 12.69 -8.22 5.65
CA SER A 763 11.81 -7.15 5.15
C SER A 763 10.64 -6.81 6.08
N SER A 764 10.42 -7.57 7.15
CA SER A 764 9.30 -7.37 8.08
C SER A 764 9.52 -6.29 9.15
N GLY A 765 10.54 -5.46 9.03
CA GLY A 765 10.77 -4.33 9.95
C GLY A 765 11.53 -4.69 11.22
N THR A 766 12.22 -5.81 11.26
CA THR A 766 13.10 -6.22 12.37
C THR A 766 14.47 -5.54 12.35
N SER A 767 14.67 -4.48 11.52
CA SER A 767 15.92 -3.74 11.54
C SER A 767 16.18 -3.21 12.94
N ALA A 768 17.23 -3.68 13.57
CA ALA A 768 17.72 -3.12 14.81
C ALA A 768 17.99 -1.63 14.58
N ALA A 769 17.27 -0.76 15.25
CA ALA A 769 17.61 0.64 15.29
C ALA A 769 19.03 0.76 15.86
N GLY A 770 19.93 1.40 15.16
CA GLY A 770 21.18 1.83 15.72
C GLY A 770 22.47 1.57 14.96
N GLU A 771 22.48 0.81 13.87
CA GLU A 771 23.72 0.58 13.15
C GLU A 771 23.82 1.27 11.80
N GLN A 772 24.98 1.79 11.54
CA GLN A 772 25.28 2.91 10.66
C GLN A 772 25.39 2.56 9.18
N LEU A 773 25.38 1.27 8.84
CA LEU A 773 25.31 0.79 7.45
C LEU A 773 23.86 0.60 6.98
N SER A 774 22.89 0.72 7.88
CA SER A 774 21.48 0.39 7.68
C SER A 774 20.74 1.25 6.67
N THR A 775 21.31 2.37 6.26
CA THR A 775 20.63 3.31 5.37
C THR A 775 20.81 3.02 3.88
N LEU A 776 21.60 2.00 3.54
CA LEU A 776 22.06 1.78 2.17
C LEU A 776 21.34 0.64 1.44
N THR A 777 20.54 -0.18 2.15
CA THR A 777 19.77 -1.26 1.52
C THR A 777 18.37 -1.35 2.12
N SER A 778 17.40 -1.83 1.35
CA SER A 778 16.03 -2.06 1.84
C SER A 778 15.96 -3.18 2.88
N SER A 779 16.90 -4.14 2.85
CA SER A 779 17.05 -5.22 3.83
C SER A 779 17.83 -4.82 5.08
N GLY A 780 18.36 -3.59 5.15
CA GLY A 780 19.18 -3.13 6.29
C GLY A 780 20.51 -3.89 6.42
N VAL A 781 20.97 -4.11 7.66
CA VAL A 781 22.26 -4.74 7.96
C VAL A 781 22.14 -6.12 8.61
N PHE A 782 20.94 -6.63 8.78
CA PHE A 782 20.72 -7.93 9.42
C PHE A 782 21.43 -9.04 8.64
N GLY A 783 22.15 -9.92 9.35
CA GLY A 783 22.97 -10.98 8.80
C GLY A 783 24.41 -10.55 8.47
N GLN A 784 24.77 -9.27 8.61
CA GLN A 784 26.16 -8.81 8.53
C GLN A 784 27.00 -9.19 9.78
N ASP A 785 26.37 -9.72 10.80
CA ASP A 785 27.04 -10.33 11.94
C ASP A 785 26.36 -11.66 12.25
N PRO A 786 27.13 -12.74 12.48
CA PRO A 786 26.53 -14.04 12.75
C PRO A 786 25.71 -14.10 14.04
N ASN A 787 25.93 -13.20 15.00
CA ASN A 787 25.09 -13.08 16.20
C ASN A 787 23.67 -12.59 15.89
N ASP A 788 23.43 -11.95 14.76
CA ASP A 788 22.08 -11.52 14.34
C ASP A 788 21.12 -12.72 14.18
N LEU A 789 21.66 -13.89 13.88
CA LEU A 789 20.89 -15.14 13.67
C LEU A 789 20.52 -15.84 14.99
N HIS A 790 21.09 -15.41 16.12
CA HIS A 790 20.80 -16.01 17.42
C HIS A 790 19.34 -15.78 17.80
N ASN A 791 18.58 -16.84 18.00
CA ASN A 791 17.13 -16.82 18.27
C ASN A 791 16.27 -16.04 17.25
N ALA A 792 16.77 -15.72 16.04
CA ALA A 792 16.09 -14.82 15.12
C ALA A 792 14.87 -15.44 14.43
N ARG A 793 14.74 -16.77 14.42
CA ARG A 793 13.60 -17.46 13.82
C ARG A 793 12.40 -17.49 14.76
N GLY A 794 11.25 -16.94 14.34
CA GLY A 794 10.08 -16.88 15.20
C GLY A 794 8.84 -16.35 14.52
N ARG A 795 8.00 -15.62 15.25
CA ARG A 795 6.84 -14.92 14.70
C ARG A 795 7.25 -13.69 13.95
N LEU A 796 6.69 -13.48 12.77
CA LEU A 796 6.94 -12.27 12.00
C LEU A 796 6.25 -11.05 12.64
N ALA A 797 6.76 -9.85 12.38
CA ALA A 797 6.20 -8.59 12.91
C ALA A 797 4.72 -8.38 12.53
N SER A 798 4.28 -8.97 11.42
CA SER A 798 2.90 -8.96 10.94
C SER A 798 1.99 -9.98 11.64
N ASP A 799 2.52 -10.88 12.49
CA ASP A 799 1.76 -11.95 13.13
C ASP A 799 0.78 -11.40 14.17
N ARG A 800 -0.49 -11.35 13.78
CA ARG A 800 -1.62 -11.01 14.66
C ARG A 800 -2.64 -12.14 14.59
N PRO A 801 -2.60 -13.11 15.53
CA PRO A 801 -3.41 -14.34 15.46
C PRO A 801 -4.90 -14.10 15.26
N HIS A 802 -5.46 -13.13 15.95
CA HIS A 802 -6.88 -12.82 15.83
C HIS A 802 -7.06 -11.39 15.35
N MET A 803 -7.82 -11.22 14.29
CA MET A 803 -8.24 -9.92 13.78
C MET A 803 -9.74 -9.96 13.47
N LEU A 804 -10.51 -9.06 14.10
CA LEU A 804 -11.94 -8.88 13.85
C LEU A 804 -12.20 -7.46 13.38
N ARG A 805 -12.97 -7.31 12.33
CA ARG A 805 -13.40 -6.02 11.79
C ARG A 805 -14.88 -6.07 11.48
N VAL A 806 -15.60 -5.02 11.87
CA VAL A 806 -17.03 -4.89 11.57
C VAL A 806 -17.32 -3.46 11.21
N MET A 807 -17.76 -3.25 10.00
CA MET A 807 -18.23 -1.97 9.47
C MET A 807 -19.73 -2.05 9.25
N SER A 808 -20.48 -1.04 9.68
CA SER A 808 -21.92 -1.00 9.50
C SER A 808 -22.41 0.42 9.30
N SER A 809 -23.55 0.58 8.61
CA SER A 809 -24.29 1.83 8.59
C SER A 809 -25.79 1.56 8.61
N LEU A 810 -26.50 2.43 9.34
CA LEU A 810 -27.95 2.41 9.53
C LEU A 810 -28.51 3.76 9.14
N ASP A 811 -29.45 3.76 8.19
CA ASP A 811 -30.21 4.92 7.77
C ASP A 811 -31.53 4.97 8.56
N LEU A 812 -31.72 6.00 9.35
CA LEU A 812 -32.91 6.15 10.17
C LEU A 812 -34.06 6.70 9.32
N PRO A 813 -35.12 5.90 9.05
CA PRO A 813 -36.18 6.29 8.13
C PRO A 813 -36.84 7.60 8.50
N GLY A 814 -37.04 8.50 7.51
CA GLY A 814 -37.77 9.77 7.69
C GLY A 814 -37.01 10.88 8.41
N THR A 815 -35.81 10.60 8.98
CA THR A 815 -35.04 11.61 9.74
C THR A 815 -33.93 12.26 8.93
N GLY A 816 -33.44 11.58 7.85
CA GLY A 816 -32.24 11.95 7.09
C GLY A 816 -30.95 11.77 7.89
N VAL A 817 -31.00 11.00 8.98
CA VAL A 817 -29.85 10.69 9.84
C VAL A 817 -29.30 9.32 9.50
N VAL A 818 -27.97 9.24 9.32
CA VAL A 818 -27.24 7.98 9.15
C VAL A 818 -26.27 7.82 10.32
N ILE A 819 -26.29 6.62 10.90
CA ILE A 819 -25.30 6.20 11.91
C ILE A 819 -24.39 5.17 11.26
N ALA A 820 -23.09 5.37 11.30
CA ALA A 820 -22.12 4.38 10.84
C ALA A 820 -21.12 4.04 11.94
N ALA A 821 -20.64 2.79 11.95
CA ALA A 821 -19.67 2.30 12.92
C ALA A 821 -18.57 1.50 12.22
N ASN A 822 -17.35 1.57 12.75
CA ASN A 822 -16.19 0.79 12.32
C ASN A 822 -15.50 0.24 13.56
N PHE A 823 -15.71 -1.04 13.85
CA PHE A 823 -15.07 -1.75 14.96
C PHE A 823 -13.88 -2.56 14.44
N ARG A 824 -12.75 -2.49 15.15
CA ARG A 824 -11.52 -3.23 14.83
C ARG A 824 -10.88 -3.76 16.09
N TYR A 825 -10.62 -5.05 16.12
CA TYR A 825 -9.83 -5.72 17.15
C TYR A 825 -8.64 -6.44 16.50
N PHE A 826 -7.46 -6.32 17.10
CA PHE A 826 -6.25 -7.01 16.67
C PHE A 826 -5.53 -7.61 17.87
N SER A 827 -5.02 -8.85 17.76
CA SER A 827 -4.03 -9.36 18.71
C SER A 827 -2.81 -8.45 18.75
N GLY A 828 -2.19 -8.30 19.92
CA GLY A 828 -0.98 -7.48 20.10
C GLY A 828 0.17 -7.90 19.19
N LYS A 829 1.03 -6.93 18.85
CA LYS A 829 2.23 -7.18 18.05
C LYS A 829 3.20 -8.12 18.78
N PRO A 830 3.83 -9.06 18.07
CA PRO A 830 4.86 -9.91 18.64
C PRO A 830 6.15 -9.10 18.89
N TRP A 831 6.86 -9.42 19.97
CA TRP A 831 8.19 -8.92 20.24
C TRP A 831 9.00 -9.94 21.06
N ALA A 832 10.28 -9.68 21.30
CA ALA A 832 11.18 -10.54 22.04
C ALA A 832 12.17 -9.70 22.84
N ALA A 833 12.60 -10.19 23.99
CA ALA A 833 13.67 -9.58 24.76
C ALA A 833 15.01 -9.74 24.04
N SER A 834 15.85 -8.72 24.13
CA SER A 834 17.20 -8.69 23.60
C SER A 834 18.19 -8.21 24.67
N THR A 835 19.47 -8.29 24.36
CA THR A 835 20.53 -7.63 25.11
C THR A 835 21.51 -6.96 24.17
N GLN A 836 22.22 -5.96 24.68
CA GLN A 836 23.30 -5.31 23.96
C GLN A 836 24.65 -5.81 24.50
N VAL A 837 25.50 -6.31 23.60
CA VAL A 837 26.83 -6.84 23.94
C VAL A 837 27.87 -6.07 23.14
N THR A 838 28.88 -5.52 23.83
CA THR A 838 30.02 -4.90 23.15
C THR A 838 31.06 -6.00 22.80
N LEU A 839 31.30 -6.14 21.50
CA LEU A 839 32.22 -7.11 20.93
C LEU A 839 33.34 -6.37 20.15
N PRO A 840 34.47 -7.04 19.81
CA PRO A 840 35.50 -6.42 18.97
C PRO A 840 34.99 -5.91 17.62
N GLN A 841 33.96 -6.57 17.06
CA GLN A 841 33.29 -6.17 15.82
C GLN A 841 32.24 -5.09 16.00
N GLY A 842 32.10 -4.48 17.18
CA GLY A 842 31.14 -3.45 17.53
C GLY A 842 30.03 -3.93 18.46
N ASP A 843 29.17 -2.99 18.87
CA ASP A 843 28.01 -3.30 19.70
C ASP A 843 26.99 -4.14 18.92
N ARG A 844 26.50 -5.22 19.54
CA ARG A 844 25.54 -6.14 18.92
C ARG A 844 24.30 -6.29 19.78
N ARG A 845 23.14 -6.15 19.16
CA ARG A 845 21.86 -6.53 19.75
C ARG A 845 21.64 -8.02 19.50
N ILE A 846 21.54 -8.79 20.57
CA ILE A 846 21.34 -10.25 20.49
C ILE A 846 20.01 -10.60 21.15
N LEU A 847 19.18 -11.38 20.47
CA LEU A 847 17.90 -11.84 20.98
C LEU A 847 18.12 -12.88 22.08
N LEU A 848 17.53 -12.65 23.25
CA LEU A 848 17.51 -13.60 24.37
C LEU A 848 16.44 -14.69 24.19
N GLU A 849 15.42 -14.38 23.41
CA GLU A 849 14.29 -15.27 23.14
C GLU A 849 13.82 -15.09 21.68
N ALA A 850 13.09 -16.09 21.16
CA ALA A 850 12.60 -16.05 19.79
C ALA A 850 11.55 -14.94 19.58
N PRO A 851 11.46 -14.28 18.41
CA PRO A 851 10.41 -13.31 18.09
C PRO A 851 9.00 -13.87 18.32
N GLY A 852 8.18 -13.12 19.06
CA GLY A 852 6.82 -13.53 19.44
C GLY A 852 6.71 -14.32 20.75
N SER A 853 7.80 -14.46 21.50
CA SER A 853 7.74 -14.96 22.88
C SER A 853 6.91 -14.01 23.78
N ARG A 854 6.84 -12.74 23.37
CA ARG A 854 6.04 -11.70 24.03
C ARG A 854 5.11 -11.00 23.04
N ARG A 855 4.07 -10.35 23.57
CA ARG A 855 3.15 -9.53 22.77
C ARG A 855 2.81 -8.25 23.51
N LEU A 856 2.59 -7.19 22.72
CA LEU A 856 1.97 -5.96 23.19
C LEU A 856 0.47 -6.19 23.47
N SER A 857 -0.20 -5.22 24.09
CA SER A 857 -1.64 -5.27 24.30
C SER A 857 -2.42 -5.35 22.99
N SER A 858 -3.63 -5.90 23.08
CA SER A 858 -4.52 -6.11 21.94
C SER A 858 -5.50 -4.94 21.84
N PRO A 859 -5.38 -4.03 20.85
CA PRO A 859 -6.26 -2.89 20.72
C PRO A 859 -7.67 -3.27 20.27
N SER A 860 -8.66 -2.55 20.83
CA SER A 860 -10.08 -2.60 20.46
C SER A 860 -10.56 -1.18 20.12
N LEU A 861 -10.72 -0.88 18.85
CA LEU A 861 -11.07 0.45 18.36
C LEU A 861 -12.50 0.45 17.82
N LEU A 862 -13.32 1.40 18.29
CA LEU A 862 -14.65 1.67 17.76
C LEU A 862 -14.74 3.12 17.30
N ASP A 863 -14.91 3.33 16.01
CA ASP A 863 -15.18 4.63 15.42
C ASP A 863 -16.66 4.72 15.05
N VAL A 864 -17.31 5.84 15.37
CA VAL A 864 -18.73 6.06 15.10
C VAL A 864 -18.92 7.38 14.37
N ARG A 865 -19.72 7.37 13.32
CA ARG A 865 -20.17 8.57 12.58
C ARG A 865 -21.66 8.78 12.80
N LEU A 866 -22.03 10.01 13.10
CA LEU A 866 -23.38 10.50 12.98
C LEU A 866 -23.42 11.52 11.84
N SER A 867 -24.29 11.34 10.85
CA SER A 867 -24.45 12.31 9.78
C SER A 867 -25.91 12.63 9.53
N ARG A 868 -26.18 13.87 9.07
CA ARG A 868 -27.51 14.32 8.67
C ARG A 868 -27.43 15.11 7.36
N ALA A 869 -28.21 14.66 6.38
CA ALA A 869 -28.33 15.32 5.11
C ALA A 869 -29.50 16.34 5.13
N LEU A 870 -29.19 17.60 4.83
CA LEU A 870 -30.14 18.71 4.65
C LEU A 870 -30.24 18.98 3.14
N ARG A 871 -31.42 18.71 2.55
CA ARG A 871 -31.68 18.93 1.13
C ARG A 871 -32.19 20.35 0.93
N PHE A 872 -31.69 21.07 -0.08
CA PHE A 872 -32.14 22.43 -0.45
C PHE A 872 -32.50 22.57 -1.95
N GLY A 873 -32.39 21.47 -2.72
CA GLY A 873 -32.78 21.34 -4.11
C GLY A 873 -33.30 19.94 -4.40
N ARG A 874 -33.52 19.62 -5.69
CA ARG A 874 -33.93 18.26 -6.11
C ARG A 874 -32.84 17.24 -5.86
N THR A 875 -31.56 17.64 -6.09
CA THR A 875 -30.37 16.83 -6.01
C THR A 875 -29.35 17.38 -5.00
N ASP A 876 -29.49 18.65 -4.61
CA ASP A 876 -28.52 19.39 -3.84
C ASP A 876 -28.71 19.17 -2.35
N ARG A 877 -27.59 18.97 -1.64
CA ARG A 877 -27.62 18.71 -0.19
C ARG A 877 -26.36 19.20 0.50
N ILE A 878 -26.52 19.59 1.76
CA ILE A 878 -25.43 19.74 2.73
C ILE A 878 -25.56 18.60 3.72
N GLU A 879 -24.49 17.87 3.95
CA GLU A 879 -24.38 16.82 4.95
C GLU A 879 -23.50 17.33 6.10
N LEU A 880 -24.04 17.34 7.31
CA LEU A 880 -23.31 17.61 8.54
C LEU A 880 -22.89 16.28 9.17
N LEU A 881 -21.63 16.18 9.61
CA LEU A 881 -21.06 14.95 10.13
C LEU A 881 -20.36 15.21 11.46
N MET A 882 -20.47 14.24 12.34
CA MET A 882 -19.68 14.13 13.56
C MET A 882 -19.09 12.72 13.64
N ASP A 883 -17.77 12.62 13.60
CA ASP A 883 -17.03 11.38 13.78
C ASP A 883 -16.44 11.34 15.20
N VAL A 884 -16.74 10.28 15.95
CA VAL A 884 -16.08 9.97 17.21
C VAL A 884 -15.12 8.81 16.94
N LEU A 885 -13.85 9.13 16.88
CA LEU A 885 -12.78 8.15 16.64
C LEU A 885 -12.30 7.58 17.98
N ASN A 886 -12.06 6.27 18.02
CA ASN A 886 -11.70 5.53 19.22
C ASN A 886 -12.68 5.83 20.39
N LEU A 887 -13.98 5.58 20.19
CA LEU A 887 -15.04 5.83 21.17
C LEU A 887 -14.76 5.13 22.51
N LEU A 888 -14.14 3.95 22.50
CA LEU A 888 -13.79 3.19 23.70
C LEU A 888 -12.62 3.81 24.47
N ASN A 889 -11.91 4.76 23.87
CA ASN A 889 -10.68 5.37 24.40
C ASN A 889 -9.59 4.34 24.74
N ASP A 890 -9.44 3.33 23.88
CA ASP A 890 -8.39 2.31 24.03
C ASP A 890 -7.01 2.96 23.90
N THR A 891 -6.13 2.65 24.83
CA THR A 891 -4.77 3.20 24.93
C THR A 891 -3.71 2.11 24.83
N ALA A 892 -4.01 1.02 24.12
CA ALA A 892 -3.07 -0.06 23.91
C ALA A 892 -1.75 0.46 23.31
N GLU A 893 -0.66 -0.11 23.79
CA GLU A 893 0.68 0.22 23.33
C GLU A 893 0.97 -0.34 21.92
N GLU A 894 1.72 0.41 21.13
CA GLU A 894 2.10 0.10 19.76
C GLU A 894 3.62 -0.03 19.55
N ALA A 895 4.42 0.53 20.46
CA ALA A 895 5.88 0.40 20.46
C ALA A 895 6.45 0.54 21.88
N LEU A 896 7.65 0.00 22.07
CA LEU A 896 8.40 0.04 23.31
C LEU A 896 9.59 0.99 23.19
N ALA A 897 10.06 1.51 24.34
CA ALA A 897 11.27 2.30 24.45
C ALA A 897 12.49 1.47 24.05
N THR A 898 12.56 0.26 24.58
CA THR A 898 13.60 -0.72 24.25
C THR A 898 13.12 -2.13 24.60
N ASP A 899 13.65 -3.09 23.85
CA ASP A 899 13.55 -4.51 24.14
C ASP A 899 14.81 -5.10 24.83
N ASN A 900 15.78 -4.23 25.17
CA ASN A 900 16.95 -4.65 25.94
C ASN A 900 16.54 -4.98 27.37
N PHE A 901 16.62 -6.27 27.73
CA PHE A 901 16.16 -6.83 28.99
C PHE A 901 16.83 -6.19 30.24
N PHE A 902 18.05 -5.74 30.10
CA PHE A 902 18.80 -5.12 31.18
C PHE A 902 18.72 -3.58 31.24
N SER A 903 17.91 -2.99 30.36
CA SER A 903 17.67 -1.56 30.41
C SER A 903 16.65 -1.21 31.51
N ALA A 904 16.85 -0.07 32.17
CA ALA A 904 15.90 0.48 33.16
C ALA A 904 14.52 0.78 32.54
N THR A 905 14.45 0.93 31.18
CA THR A 905 13.23 1.19 30.45
C THR A 905 12.74 -0.03 29.64
N PHE A 906 13.22 -1.24 30.02
CA PHE A 906 12.81 -2.48 29.36
C PHE A 906 11.29 -2.66 29.36
N GLY A 907 10.72 -2.89 28.19
CA GLY A 907 9.29 -3.12 28.03
C GLY A 907 8.39 -1.90 28.32
N GLN A 908 8.96 -0.73 28.59
CA GLN A 908 8.17 0.49 28.78
C GLN A 908 7.63 0.97 27.43
N PRO A 909 6.31 1.21 27.33
CA PRO A 909 5.72 1.66 26.08
C PRO A 909 6.05 3.13 25.80
N THR A 910 6.24 3.47 24.53
CA THR A 910 6.51 4.84 24.05
C THR A 910 5.49 5.33 23.03
N VAL A 911 4.83 4.42 22.30
CA VAL A 911 3.79 4.76 21.33
C VAL A 911 2.50 4.05 21.73
N PHE A 912 1.40 4.79 21.70
CA PHE A 912 0.08 4.31 22.10
C PHE A 912 -0.94 4.57 20.99
N MET A 913 -2.08 3.89 21.06
CA MET A 913 -3.25 4.27 20.29
C MET A 913 -3.65 5.72 20.60
N ASN A 914 -4.04 6.47 19.58
CA ASN A 914 -4.53 7.83 19.77
C ASN A 914 -5.78 7.83 20.66
N PRO A 915 -5.91 8.76 21.61
CA PRO A 915 -7.06 8.84 22.47
C PRO A 915 -8.34 9.13 21.68
N ARG A 916 -9.49 8.98 22.32
CA ARG A 916 -10.79 9.34 21.74
C ARG A 916 -10.79 10.78 21.28
N ARG A 917 -11.27 11.02 20.06
CA ARG A 917 -11.34 12.34 19.42
C ARG A 917 -12.63 12.50 18.66
N VAL A 918 -13.11 13.74 18.63
CA VAL A 918 -14.26 14.12 17.83
C VAL A 918 -13.81 14.98 16.66
N MET A 919 -14.28 14.64 15.47
CA MET A 919 -14.07 15.41 14.24
C MET A 919 -15.41 15.89 13.72
N LEU A 920 -15.51 17.18 13.44
CA LEU A 920 -16.70 17.80 12.87
C LEU A 920 -16.49 18.08 11.38
N ALA A 921 -17.52 17.87 10.58
CA ALA A 921 -17.41 18.07 9.15
C ALA A 921 -18.72 18.55 8.50
N ALA A 922 -18.54 19.17 7.34
CA ALA A 922 -19.63 19.49 6.44
C ALA A 922 -19.26 19.10 5.00
N ARG A 923 -20.20 18.53 4.28
CA ARG A 923 -20.08 18.18 2.85
C ARG A 923 -21.19 18.84 2.06
N LEU A 924 -20.83 19.58 1.03
CA LEU A 924 -21.74 20.13 0.03
C LEU A 924 -21.72 19.24 -1.21
N ASN A 925 -22.89 18.90 -1.74
CA ASN A 925 -23.04 18.20 -3.02
C ASN A 925 -24.10 18.94 -3.86
N VAL A 926 -23.72 19.29 -5.10
CA VAL A 926 -24.58 20.02 -6.05
C VAL A 926 -24.56 19.27 -7.38
N GLY A 927 -25.74 19.12 -7.99
CA GLY A 927 -25.87 18.51 -9.32
C GLY A 927 -25.78 16.98 -9.37
N ARG A 928 -25.97 16.27 -8.25
CA ARG A 928 -25.93 14.79 -8.16
C ARG A 928 -27.29 14.16 -8.29
#